data_cdfebbafc543fa5354a243dc6bf6b904
#
_entry.id   cdfebbafc543fa5354a243dc6bf6b904
#
_cell.length_a   1.000
_cell.length_b   1.000
_cell.length_c   1.000
_cell.angle_alpha   90.00
_cell.angle_beta   90.00
_cell.angle_gamma   90.00
#
_symmetry.space_group_name_H-M   'P 1'
#
loop_
_entity.id
_entity.type
_entity.pdbx_description
1 polymer ?
#
loop_
_entity_poly.entity_id
_entity_poly.type
_entity_poly.pdbx_seq_one_letter_code
_entity_poly.pdbx_strand_id
1 'polypeptide(L)'
;MRIFYPGFGAVSGAVSRLVAWRGVLRLRLAAVGGAVALAVTGVIPGSLGPAAAAPARPQSAQGFAIHRSAFGVPTITAGSQGEMWFGAGWAQAQDRMVQLELTRRAVEGTLSAIFGPSQVSQDETVRTFFYTPDELTAQFQSLPAATQKALTEFSAGINAYEASAYASPASEAQQVPYEFFVLGQALGLSGPYQPAPWQPEDSVAVGNFLARQFGGGGGSELTNLQFVQYLENELIKTGSKHPFSTASAIFNDARWINDPTAPTTVPGTAPGARAGASPARADSTLLHAAAGLPAISRAGLAKAAAALSADRKTILKTGVTMRVLSHGGSNAIAVAPWRSADHHALLWGAPQEGFGTPSVDGEEYLHAPGYDAGGMYITGEPFILIGRNANIAWTTTSEELVDQRVYIEHNVNFAATPPTYEFNGQQVAMQAIPETIDVAGQPPVNLTVLRTIDGPVVLADPADHLAISVRFASWGQETGSLTGFSQLGADANLSQFRHSMSLVTTLHNFLYADRQGNIAYFGDGLVPVEPAGVDPRLPGAGDGTQQWTGFVPFAQMPHSVNPGQGFLDNWNTKPSQQAFYQQNSGDEYWGTIFRSQLISQLAKASTSISVTYLEGIEHSIGTIDNGDNTRPAAPFFIPFLVRAYQALVQAGDPIVSPADHPDLKQAVNVLAHWNGVTTLGSPAMSVFMNFLEAYEHNVFEGGLSPGEQYTGKVNFSDGSLGLGSYGGLGGMATYNLLYHALHTTQGVQPCGTLCYQGGYFGGHRDQLLVESLNDAITILSGTGTQLGQNVPGFGTTDISKWGFQPARDQDWDSLDPLAVGITTHCGTSASQNRSTFMMAVDAGPTLTGQDELPPGQSAFISAAGAPSPHLCDQVGLFDSFRYKNMPPT
;
A
#
# COMPACT_ATOMS: atom_id res chain seq x y z
N MET A 1 2.74 -25.22 30.73
CA MET A 1 1.86 -25.75 29.70
C MET A 1 2.10 -24.89 28.47
N ARG A 2 2.84 -25.40 27.51
CA ARG A 2 3.31 -24.64 26.38
C ARG A 2 2.12 -24.38 25.44
N ILE A 3 1.73 -23.14 25.27
CA ILE A 3 0.78 -22.68 24.21
C ILE A 3 1.62 -22.16 23.05
N PHE A 4 1.52 -22.86 21.93
CA PHE A 4 2.15 -22.50 20.66
C PHE A 4 1.41 -21.33 20.03
N TYR A 5 2.11 -20.28 19.69
CA TYR A 5 1.69 -19.28 18.71
C TYR A 5 1.94 -19.83 17.29
N PRO A 6 1.00 -19.79 16.40
CA PRO A 6 1.22 -20.04 14.98
C PRO A 6 1.48 -18.72 14.26
N GLY A 7 2.70 -18.24 14.34
CA GLY A 7 3.14 -17.08 13.59
C GLY A 7 4.55 -17.27 13.08
N PHE A 8 4.75 -17.22 11.79
CA PHE A 8 6.02 -17.09 11.07
C PHE A 8 7.07 -18.21 11.09
N GLY A 9 6.81 -19.38 11.66
CA GLY A 9 7.67 -20.54 11.52
C GLY A 9 7.59 -21.29 10.17
N ALA A 10 6.76 -20.87 9.24
CA ALA A 10 6.44 -21.64 8.03
C ALA A 10 7.37 -21.40 6.83
N VAL A 11 8.17 -20.34 6.82
CA VAL A 11 9.01 -20.01 5.66
C VAL A 11 10.25 -20.90 5.58
N SER A 12 10.89 -21.21 6.69
CA SER A 12 12.04 -22.14 6.70
C SER A 12 11.65 -23.61 6.43
N GLY A 13 10.45 -24.00 6.84
CA GLY A 13 9.91 -25.33 6.56
C GLY A 13 9.49 -25.53 5.10
N ALA A 14 9.09 -24.45 4.42
CA ALA A 14 8.75 -24.50 3.00
C ALA A 14 9.99 -24.66 2.10
N VAL A 15 11.09 -24.00 2.45
CA VAL A 15 12.36 -24.12 1.72
C VAL A 15 12.91 -25.55 1.85
N SER A 16 12.83 -26.16 3.05
CA SER A 16 13.26 -27.56 3.26
C SER A 16 12.36 -28.57 2.51
N ARG A 17 11.07 -28.26 2.37
CA ARG A 17 10.14 -29.10 1.60
C ARG A 17 10.28 -28.93 0.09
N LEU A 18 10.67 -27.73 -0.39
CA LEU A 18 10.99 -27.50 -1.79
C LEU A 18 12.26 -28.27 -2.24
N VAL A 19 13.27 -28.34 -1.40
CA VAL A 19 14.47 -29.15 -1.69
C VAL A 19 14.15 -30.64 -1.76
N ALA A 20 13.25 -31.14 -0.91
CA ALA A 20 12.78 -32.52 -0.98
C ALA A 20 11.92 -32.79 -2.23
N TRP A 21 11.18 -31.81 -2.71
CA TRP A 21 10.35 -31.91 -3.92
C TRP A 21 11.19 -31.90 -5.21
N ARG A 22 12.33 -31.19 -5.24
CA ARG A 22 13.29 -31.25 -6.34
C ARG A 22 13.80 -32.67 -6.64
N GLY A 23 13.95 -33.52 -5.60
CA GLY A 23 14.33 -34.92 -5.76
C GLY A 23 13.22 -35.77 -6.40
N VAL A 24 11.98 -35.53 -6.06
CA VAL A 24 10.83 -36.32 -6.55
C VAL A 24 10.45 -35.92 -7.99
N LEU A 25 10.61 -34.67 -8.36
CA LEU A 25 10.32 -34.21 -9.72
C LEU A 25 11.34 -34.76 -10.74
N ARG A 26 12.64 -34.84 -10.38
CA ARG A 26 13.67 -35.45 -11.24
C ARG A 26 13.45 -36.95 -11.46
N LEU A 27 12.90 -37.64 -10.47
CA LEU A 27 12.62 -39.09 -10.62
C LEU A 27 11.31 -39.37 -11.40
N ARG A 28 10.37 -38.44 -11.44
CA ARG A 28 9.12 -38.60 -12.25
C ARG A 28 9.29 -38.24 -13.74
N LEU A 29 10.21 -37.35 -14.08
CA LEU A 29 10.53 -37.00 -15.47
C LEU A 29 11.29 -38.10 -16.21
N ALA A 30 11.98 -39.01 -15.50
CA ALA A 30 12.65 -40.15 -16.09
C ALA A 30 11.73 -41.38 -16.37
N ALA A 31 10.46 -41.32 -15.89
CA ALA A 31 9.52 -42.45 -16.02
C ALA A 31 8.37 -42.24 -17.02
N VAL A 32 8.27 -41.08 -17.69
CA VAL A 32 7.19 -40.78 -18.65
C VAL A 32 7.68 -40.73 -20.13
N GLY A 33 8.87 -41.18 -20.38
CA GLY A 33 9.41 -41.36 -21.71
C GLY A 33 8.95 -42.66 -22.42
N GLY A 34 7.65 -42.90 -22.55
CA GLY A 34 7.16 -44.07 -23.26
C GLY A 34 5.65 -44.09 -23.39
N ALA A 35 5.21 -43.82 -24.62
CA ALA A 35 3.89 -44.08 -25.20
C ALA A 35 2.69 -43.27 -24.58
N VAL A 36 2.17 -42.35 -25.34
CA VAL A 36 0.79 -42.36 -25.87
C VAL A 36 0.69 -41.39 -27.04
N ALA A 37 0.69 -41.93 -28.24
CA ALA A 37 0.10 -41.30 -29.42
C ALA A 37 -1.38 -41.66 -29.40
N LEU A 38 -2.22 -40.71 -29.05
CA LEU A 38 -3.66 -40.79 -29.29
C LEU A 38 -4.11 -39.46 -29.91
N ALA A 39 -4.47 -39.53 -31.15
CA ALA A 39 -5.13 -38.46 -31.88
C ALA A 39 -6.48 -38.15 -31.23
N VAL A 40 -6.63 -36.96 -30.69
CA VAL A 40 -7.93 -36.38 -30.34
C VAL A 40 -8.23 -35.28 -31.35
N THR A 41 -9.05 -35.61 -32.34
CA THR A 41 -9.75 -34.62 -33.14
C THR A 41 -10.99 -34.17 -32.32
N GLY A 42 -10.84 -33.15 -31.53
CA GLY A 42 -11.94 -32.47 -30.84
C GLY A 42 -12.09 -31.05 -31.39
N VAL A 43 -13.21 -30.81 -32.03
CA VAL A 43 -13.63 -29.49 -32.51
C VAL A 43 -13.82 -28.58 -31.29
N ILE A 44 -13.03 -27.51 -31.19
CA ILE A 44 -13.19 -26.43 -30.23
C ILE A 44 -14.21 -25.44 -30.82
N PRO A 45 -15.35 -25.18 -30.16
CA PRO A 45 -16.24 -24.11 -30.59
C PRO A 45 -15.77 -22.78 -29.92
N GLY A 46 -15.44 -21.82 -30.75
CA GLY A 46 -15.44 -20.41 -30.39
C GLY A 46 -14.15 -19.83 -29.85
N SER A 47 -13.04 -19.97 -30.56
CA SER A 47 -11.95 -18.99 -30.49
C SER A 47 -12.37 -17.75 -31.29
N LEU A 48 -12.45 -16.60 -30.66
CA LEU A 48 -12.33 -15.34 -31.35
C LEU A 48 -11.03 -15.43 -32.17
N GLY A 49 -11.13 -15.34 -33.49
CA GLY A 49 -9.97 -15.43 -34.36
C GLY A 49 -8.94 -14.38 -33.97
N PRO A 50 -7.64 -14.66 -34.08
CA PRO A 50 -6.61 -13.68 -33.78
C PRO A 50 -6.88 -12.43 -34.59
N ALA A 51 -7.06 -11.29 -33.96
CA ALA A 51 -6.99 -10.00 -34.62
C ALA A 51 -5.65 -10.00 -35.36
N ALA A 52 -5.67 -9.77 -36.68
CA ALA A 52 -4.48 -9.81 -37.50
C ALA A 52 -3.49 -8.78 -36.90
N ALA A 53 -2.38 -9.24 -36.34
CA ALA A 53 -1.30 -8.41 -35.85
C ALA A 53 -0.90 -7.44 -36.98
N ALA A 54 -0.89 -6.15 -36.67
CA ALA A 54 -0.41 -5.16 -37.62
C ALA A 54 1.04 -5.52 -37.99
N PRO A 55 1.44 -5.45 -39.26
CA PRO A 55 2.77 -5.85 -39.67
C PRO A 55 3.82 -5.00 -38.95
N ALA A 56 4.79 -5.67 -38.31
CA ALA A 56 5.89 -5.02 -37.61
C ALA A 56 6.62 -4.06 -38.57
N ARG A 57 6.73 -2.78 -38.19
CA ARG A 57 7.51 -1.79 -38.93
C ARG A 57 8.99 -2.02 -38.68
N PRO A 58 9.87 -2.03 -39.69
CA PRO A 58 11.30 -2.10 -39.49
C PRO A 58 11.81 -0.89 -38.66
N GLN A 59 12.75 -1.09 -37.76
CA GLN A 59 13.27 -0.07 -36.82
C GLN A 59 13.79 1.21 -37.54
N SER A 60 14.31 1.08 -38.76
CA SER A 60 14.77 2.20 -39.58
C SER A 60 13.64 3.02 -40.27
N ALA A 61 12.38 2.60 -40.13
CA ALA A 61 11.19 3.28 -40.66
C ALA A 61 10.25 3.84 -39.57
N GLN A 62 10.64 3.77 -38.31
CA GLN A 62 9.78 3.99 -37.17
C GLN A 62 9.95 5.41 -36.62
N GLY A 63 10.09 6.44 -37.23
CA GLY A 63 10.00 7.85 -36.81
C GLY A 63 10.40 8.24 -35.37
N PHE A 64 11.01 7.33 -34.61
CA PHE A 64 11.45 7.54 -33.23
C PHE A 64 12.87 7.06 -32.99
N ALA A 65 13.53 7.59 -31.94
CA ALA A 65 14.84 7.17 -31.46
C ALA A 65 14.80 6.93 -29.95
N ILE A 66 15.51 5.91 -29.49
CA ILE A 66 15.72 5.60 -28.07
C ILE A 66 17.20 5.80 -27.75
N HIS A 67 17.47 6.71 -26.84
CA HIS A 67 18.79 6.91 -26.25
C HIS A 67 18.78 6.42 -24.81
N ARG A 68 19.77 5.65 -24.41
CA ARG A 68 19.85 5.14 -23.04
C ARG A 68 20.97 5.86 -22.27
N SER A 69 20.64 6.25 -21.03
CA SER A 69 21.62 6.80 -20.08
C SER A 69 22.64 5.76 -19.65
N ALA A 70 23.62 6.18 -18.86
CA ALA A 70 24.59 5.27 -18.23
C ALA A 70 23.94 4.23 -17.27
N PHE A 71 22.72 4.47 -16.83
CA PHE A 71 21.90 3.59 -16.00
C PHE A 71 20.79 2.87 -16.80
N GLY A 72 20.88 2.84 -18.11
CA GLY A 72 19.93 2.17 -18.99
C GLY A 72 18.60 2.89 -19.17
N VAL A 73 18.34 4.03 -18.53
CA VAL A 73 17.10 4.77 -18.61
C VAL A 73 16.87 5.26 -20.05
N PRO A 74 15.73 4.92 -20.68
CA PRO A 74 15.44 5.30 -22.06
C PRO A 74 14.95 6.76 -22.14
N THR A 75 15.47 7.48 -23.13
CA THR A 75 14.92 8.74 -23.64
C THR A 75 14.37 8.48 -25.02
N ILE A 76 13.07 8.60 -25.20
CA ILE A 76 12.35 8.40 -26.45
C ILE A 76 12.07 9.74 -27.11
N THR A 77 12.63 9.97 -28.31
CA THR A 77 12.39 11.17 -29.10
C THR A 77 11.71 10.80 -30.40
N ALA A 78 10.60 11.46 -30.73
CA ALA A 78 9.80 11.13 -31.91
C ALA A 78 9.25 12.36 -32.62
N GLY A 79 8.90 12.20 -33.90
CA GLY A 79 8.29 13.23 -34.73
C GLY A 79 6.81 13.48 -34.41
N SER A 80 6.18 12.54 -33.73
CA SER A 80 4.77 12.63 -33.32
C SER A 80 4.53 11.90 -31.98
N GLN A 81 3.45 12.27 -31.28
CA GLN A 81 3.07 11.56 -30.05
C GLN A 81 2.77 10.08 -30.28
N GLY A 82 2.17 9.70 -31.41
CA GLY A 82 1.92 8.29 -31.72
C GLY A 82 3.21 7.48 -31.81
N GLU A 83 4.23 8.01 -32.51
CA GLU A 83 5.55 7.36 -32.60
C GLU A 83 6.26 7.34 -31.25
N MET A 84 6.05 8.34 -30.41
CA MET A 84 6.57 8.40 -29.05
C MET A 84 5.98 7.29 -28.17
N TRP A 85 4.64 7.14 -28.16
CA TRP A 85 3.97 6.06 -27.43
C TRP A 85 4.38 4.68 -27.92
N PHE A 86 4.54 4.52 -29.25
CA PHE A 86 5.09 3.29 -29.81
C PHE A 86 6.51 3.02 -29.29
N GLY A 87 7.36 4.06 -29.25
CA GLY A 87 8.71 3.97 -28.71
C GLY A 87 8.75 3.60 -27.23
N ALA A 88 7.82 4.13 -26.41
CA ALA A 88 7.66 3.78 -25.00
C ALA A 88 7.33 2.29 -24.84
N GLY A 89 6.32 1.78 -25.55
CA GLY A 89 5.99 0.34 -25.52
C GLY A 89 7.14 -0.55 -25.96
N TRP A 90 7.87 -0.14 -27.00
CA TRP A 90 9.09 -0.85 -27.44
C TRP A 90 10.16 -0.90 -26.35
N ALA A 91 10.42 0.24 -25.65
CA ALA A 91 11.42 0.31 -24.59
C ALA A 91 11.05 -0.52 -23.38
N GLN A 92 9.78 -0.46 -22.96
CA GLN A 92 9.30 -1.26 -21.83
C GLN A 92 9.35 -2.76 -22.12
N ALA A 93 8.96 -3.20 -23.33
CA ALA A 93 9.09 -4.59 -23.73
C ALA A 93 10.56 -5.05 -23.78
N GLN A 94 11.47 -4.20 -24.21
CA GLN A 94 12.91 -4.50 -24.22
C GLN A 94 13.47 -4.72 -22.82
N ASP A 95 13.03 -3.93 -21.86
CA ASP A 95 13.54 -3.96 -20.49
C ASP A 95 12.81 -4.96 -19.59
N ARG A 96 11.50 -5.20 -19.82
CA ARG A 96 10.59 -5.78 -18.82
C ARG A 96 9.55 -6.77 -19.40
N MET A 97 9.87 -7.47 -20.49
CA MET A 97 8.93 -8.36 -21.19
C MET A 97 8.30 -9.41 -20.26
N VAL A 98 9.08 -10.02 -19.37
CA VAL A 98 8.55 -11.01 -18.39
C VAL A 98 7.59 -10.33 -17.42
N GLN A 99 7.95 -9.14 -16.93
CA GLN A 99 7.14 -8.39 -16.00
C GLN A 99 5.81 -7.95 -16.63
N LEU A 100 5.83 -7.48 -17.90
CA LEU A 100 4.62 -7.16 -18.64
C LEU A 100 3.68 -8.37 -18.71
N GLU A 101 4.16 -9.53 -19.13
CA GLU A 101 3.34 -10.74 -19.24
C GLU A 101 2.76 -11.19 -17.91
N LEU A 102 3.56 -11.18 -16.85
CA LEU A 102 3.10 -11.60 -15.53
C LEU A 102 2.14 -10.59 -14.90
N THR A 103 2.37 -9.28 -15.09
CA THR A 103 1.46 -8.24 -14.63
C THR A 103 0.09 -8.39 -15.32
N ARG A 104 0.06 -8.50 -16.66
CA ARG A 104 -1.18 -8.72 -17.39
C ARG A 104 -1.95 -9.92 -16.85
N ARG A 105 -1.30 -11.06 -16.71
CA ARG A 105 -1.94 -12.28 -16.20
C ARG A 105 -2.43 -12.14 -14.78
N ALA A 106 -1.67 -11.43 -13.95
CA ALA A 106 -2.04 -11.18 -12.57
C ALA A 106 -3.32 -10.33 -12.48
N VAL A 107 -3.40 -9.24 -13.25
CA VAL A 107 -4.55 -8.31 -13.18
C VAL A 107 -5.79 -8.83 -13.92
N GLU A 108 -5.62 -9.84 -14.81
CA GLU A 108 -6.71 -10.50 -15.51
C GLU A 108 -7.17 -11.82 -14.87
N GLY A 109 -6.47 -12.31 -13.83
CA GLY A 109 -6.75 -13.59 -13.20
C GLY A 109 -6.54 -14.77 -14.16
N THR A 110 -5.37 -14.84 -14.81
CA THR A 110 -5.00 -15.87 -15.80
C THR A 110 -3.65 -16.53 -15.50
N LEU A 111 -3.12 -16.39 -14.28
CA LEU A 111 -1.83 -16.97 -13.89
C LEU A 111 -1.85 -18.50 -13.86
N SER A 112 -2.97 -19.11 -13.50
CA SER A 112 -3.13 -20.57 -13.45
C SER A 112 -2.99 -21.23 -14.82
N ALA A 113 -3.25 -20.48 -15.90
CA ALA A 113 -3.07 -20.99 -17.26
C ALA A 113 -1.59 -21.33 -17.60
N ILE A 114 -0.64 -20.75 -16.86
CA ILE A 114 0.80 -21.03 -17.04
C ILE A 114 1.44 -21.66 -15.80
N PHE A 115 0.98 -21.36 -14.59
CA PHE A 115 1.57 -21.86 -13.33
C PHE A 115 0.78 -23.00 -12.68
N GLY A 116 -0.37 -23.37 -13.23
CA GLY A 116 -1.18 -24.48 -12.78
C GLY A 116 -1.98 -24.21 -11.48
N PRO A 117 -2.39 -25.28 -10.77
CA PRO A 117 -3.41 -25.20 -9.72
C PRO A 117 -3.08 -24.30 -8.53
N SER A 118 -1.80 -23.98 -8.29
CA SER A 118 -1.38 -23.14 -7.17
C SER A 118 -1.86 -21.68 -7.29
N GLN A 119 -2.27 -21.25 -8.49
CA GLN A 119 -2.72 -19.89 -8.77
C GLN A 119 -4.23 -19.75 -8.92
N VAL A 120 -4.99 -20.85 -8.87
CA VAL A 120 -6.44 -20.83 -9.09
C VAL A 120 -7.15 -19.91 -8.11
N SER A 121 -6.87 -20.03 -6.80
CA SER A 121 -7.51 -19.18 -5.79
C SER A 121 -7.27 -17.69 -6.03
N GLN A 122 -6.09 -17.35 -6.55
CA GLN A 122 -5.76 -15.99 -6.92
C GLN A 122 -6.54 -15.51 -8.14
N ASP A 123 -6.58 -16.32 -9.19
CA ASP A 123 -7.34 -16.00 -10.39
C ASP A 123 -8.84 -15.85 -10.05
N GLU A 124 -9.41 -16.73 -9.20
CA GLU A 124 -10.77 -16.60 -8.68
C GLU A 124 -11.00 -15.27 -7.97
N THR A 125 -10.06 -14.85 -7.10
CA THR A 125 -10.14 -13.58 -6.38
C THR A 125 -10.12 -12.40 -7.35
N VAL A 126 -9.17 -12.36 -8.28
CA VAL A 126 -9.08 -11.28 -9.26
C VAL A 126 -10.33 -11.19 -10.12
N ARG A 127 -10.81 -12.33 -10.64
CA ARG A 127 -12.04 -12.37 -11.43
C ARG A 127 -13.29 -11.95 -10.67
N THR A 128 -13.30 -12.15 -9.35
CA THR A 128 -14.39 -11.70 -8.50
C THR A 128 -14.35 -10.18 -8.30
N PHE A 129 -13.18 -9.61 -8.05
CA PHE A 129 -13.03 -8.20 -7.65
C PHE A 129 -12.87 -7.22 -8.80
N PHE A 130 -12.54 -7.69 -10.00
CA PHE A 130 -12.24 -6.81 -11.14
C PHE A 130 -13.20 -7.04 -12.32
N TYR A 131 -12.79 -6.65 -13.49
CA TYR A 131 -13.63 -6.51 -14.67
C TYR A 131 -13.52 -7.72 -15.60
N THR A 132 -14.60 -8.05 -16.27
CA THR A 132 -14.61 -8.98 -17.40
C THR A 132 -13.92 -8.35 -18.63
N PRO A 133 -13.46 -9.15 -19.60
CA PRO A 133 -12.89 -8.63 -20.85
C PRO A 133 -13.82 -7.67 -21.62
N ASP A 134 -15.13 -7.94 -21.62
CA ASP A 134 -16.12 -7.06 -22.26
C ASP A 134 -16.23 -5.71 -21.55
N GLU A 135 -16.14 -5.71 -20.22
CA GLU A 135 -16.14 -4.47 -19.42
C GLU A 135 -14.85 -3.65 -19.64
N LEU A 136 -13.69 -4.31 -19.73
CA LEU A 136 -12.41 -3.64 -20.05
C LEU A 136 -12.46 -3.03 -21.47
N THR A 137 -13.02 -3.72 -22.45
CA THR A 137 -13.24 -3.20 -23.80
C THR A 137 -14.17 -1.97 -23.77
N ALA A 138 -15.26 -2.03 -23.02
CA ALA A 138 -16.16 -0.88 -22.87
C ALA A 138 -15.48 0.32 -22.19
N GLN A 139 -14.65 0.08 -21.18
CA GLN A 139 -13.85 1.11 -20.51
C GLN A 139 -12.85 1.74 -21.47
N PHE A 140 -12.08 0.95 -22.22
CA PHE A 140 -11.18 1.46 -23.25
C PHE A 140 -11.91 2.33 -24.26
N GLN A 141 -13.07 1.88 -24.76
CA GLN A 141 -13.89 2.64 -25.71
C GLN A 141 -14.45 3.94 -25.13
N SER A 142 -14.60 4.05 -23.81
CA SER A 142 -15.07 5.27 -23.13
C SER A 142 -14.00 6.34 -22.99
N LEU A 143 -12.71 5.99 -23.13
CA LEU A 143 -11.60 6.93 -23.00
C LEU A 143 -11.64 8.02 -24.10
N PRO A 144 -11.09 9.21 -23.84
CA PRO A 144 -10.87 10.22 -24.87
C PRO A 144 -10.00 9.67 -26.02
N ALA A 145 -10.27 10.09 -27.24
CA ALA A 145 -9.57 9.57 -28.44
C ALA A 145 -8.04 9.71 -28.36
N ALA A 146 -7.52 10.74 -27.70
CA ALA A 146 -6.08 10.91 -27.51
C ALA A 146 -5.51 9.82 -26.59
N THR A 147 -6.19 9.50 -25.48
CA THR A 147 -5.79 8.43 -24.54
C THR A 147 -5.92 7.05 -25.19
N GLN A 148 -7.03 6.79 -25.92
CA GLN A 148 -7.16 5.55 -26.70
C GLN A 148 -6.00 5.37 -27.68
N LYS A 149 -5.63 6.45 -28.40
CA LYS A 149 -4.50 6.42 -29.33
C LYS A 149 -3.18 6.14 -28.59
N ALA A 150 -2.93 6.76 -27.44
CA ALA A 150 -1.73 6.51 -26.65
C ALA A 150 -1.60 5.03 -26.29
N LEU A 151 -2.65 4.43 -25.72
CA LEU A 151 -2.66 3.01 -25.35
C LEU A 151 -2.53 2.09 -26.58
N THR A 152 -3.16 2.42 -27.70
CA THR A 152 -3.08 1.63 -28.94
C THR A 152 -1.66 1.62 -29.51
N GLU A 153 -1.01 2.79 -29.58
CA GLU A 153 0.36 2.88 -30.12
C GLU A 153 1.39 2.27 -29.14
N PHE A 154 1.17 2.41 -27.83
CA PHE A 154 1.97 1.74 -26.81
C PHE A 154 1.91 0.22 -26.95
N SER A 155 0.72 -0.35 -27.05
CA SER A 155 0.49 -1.79 -27.32
C SER A 155 1.18 -2.23 -28.61
N ALA A 156 1.07 -1.43 -29.67
CA ALA A 156 1.74 -1.73 -30.95
C ALA A 156 3.28 -1.73 -30.80
N GLY A 157 3.84 -0.88 -29.95
CA GLY A 157 5.27 -0.84 -29.65
C GLY A 157 5.75 -2.09 -28.94
N ILE A 158 5.04 -2.55 -27.92
CA ILE A 158 5.31 -3.83 -27.22
C ILE A 158 5.30 -4.99 -28.22
N ASN A 159 4.22 -5.11 -28.97
CA ASN A 159 4.03 -6.19 -29.93
C ASN A 159 5.10 -6.19 -31.03
N ALA A 160 5.54 -5.02 -31.48
CA ALA A 160 6.58 -4.91 -32.49
C ALA A 160 7.95 -5.34 -31.96
N TYR A 161 8.29 -5.01 -30.70
CA TYR A 161 9.51 -5.53 -30.07
C TYR A 161 9.46 -7.05 -29.92
N GLU A 162 8.37 -7.60 -29.39
CA GLU A 162 8.18 -9.04 -29.28
C GLU A 162 8.30 -9.75 -30.62
N ALA A 163 7.63 -9.25 -31.65
CA ALA A 163 7.74 -9.80 -32.99
C ALA A 163 9.20 -9.81 -33.52
N SER A 164 9.99 -8.77 -33.17
CA SER A 164 11.41 -8.73 -33.55
C SER A 164 12.24 -9.74 -32.74
N ALA A 165 11.92 -9.93 -31.45
CA ALA A 165 12.60 -10.87 -30.57
C ALA A 165 12.42 -12.33 -31.04
N TYR A 166 11.25 -12.70 -31.53
CA TYR A 166 10.93 -14.04 -32.03
C TYR A 166 11.12 -14.21 -33.54
N ALA A 167 11.71 -13.25 -34.25
CA ALA A 167 11.86 -13.31 -35.71
C ALA A 167 12.81 -14.42 -36.20
N SER A 168 13.74 -14.86 -35.37
CA SER A 168 14.68 -15.92 -35.69
C SER A 168 15.34 -16.50 -34.43
N PRO A 169 15.90 -17.73 -34.47
CA PRO A 169 16.66 -18.27 -33.33
C PRO A 169 17.83 -17.41 -32.88
N ALA A 170 18.42 -16.60 -33.74
CA ALA A 170 19.47 -15.66 -33.37
C ALA A 170 18.93 -14.45 -32.64
N SER A 171 17.74 -13.95 -33.00
CA SER A 171 17.02 -12.90 -32.30
C SER A 171 16.52 -13.41 -30.93
N GLU A 172 15.93 -14.61 -30.89
CA GLU A 172 15.49 -15.26 -29.67
C GLU A 172 16.62 -15.36 -28.65
N ALA A 173 17.81 -15.82 -29.07
CA ALA A 173 18.97 -15.93 -28.17
C ALA A 173 19.45 -14.59 -27.58
N GLN A 174 19.13 -13.45 -28.20
CA GLN A 174 19.58 -12.11 -27.79
C GLN A 174 18.49 -11.27 -27.11
N GLN A 175 17.22 -11.49 -27.44
CA GLN A 175 16.14 -10.57 -27.10
C GLN A 175 15.00 -11.23 -26.30
N VAL A 176 14.88 -12.58 -26.34
CA VAL A 176 13.89 -13.28 -25.52
C VAL A 176 14.49 -13.56 -24.14
N PRO A 177 13.77 -13.20 -23.05
CA PRO A 177 14.24 -13.45 -21.70
C PRO A 177 14.43 -14.94 -21.40
N TYR A 178 15.43 -15.28 -20.58
CA TYR A 178 15.71 -16.64 -20.14
C TYR A 178 14.50 -17.34 -19.52
N GLU A 179 13.71 -16.62 -18.76
CA GLU A 179 12.51 -17.11 -18.08
C GLU A 179 11.52 -17.72 -19.10
N PHE A 180 11.41 -17.16 -20.28
CA PHE A 180 10.50 -17.68 -21.32
C PHE A 180 11.00 -18.98 -21.96
N PHE A 181 12.31 -19.21 -21.99
CA PHE A 181 12.84 -20.54 -22.38
C PHE A 181 12.48 -21.59 -21.34
N VAL A 182 12.62 -21.27 -20.05
CA VAL A 182 12.27 -22.18 -18.96
C VAL A 182 10.77 -22.44 -18.90
N LEU A 183 9.97 -21.39 -19.06
CA LEU A 183 8.50 -21.51 -19.08
C LEU A 183 8.05 -22.35 -20.31
N GLY A 184 8.62 -22.11 -21.47
CA GLY A 184 8.34 -22.92 -22.66
C GLY A 184 8.65 -24.40 -22.44
N GLN A 185 9.79 -24.74 -21.83
CA GLN A 185 10.14 -26.10 -21.46
C GLN A 185 9.15 -26.69 -20.44
N ALA A 186 8.77 -25.92 -19.40
CA ALA A 186 7.82 -26.36 -18.39
C ALA A 186 6.42 -26.66 -18.97
N LEU A 187 6.01 -25.93 -19.98
CA LEU A 187 4.76 -26.12 -20.72
C LEU A 187 4.86 -27.16 -21.85
N GLY A 188 6.03 -27.76 -22.10
CA GLY A 188 6.24 -28.75 -23.13
C GLY A 188 6.29 -28.16 -24.55
N LEU A 189 6.59 -26.89 -24.72
CA LEU A 189 6.74 -26.21 -26.00
C LEU A 189 8.08 -26.57 -26.65
N SER A 190 8.16 -26.49 -27.98
CA SER A 190 9.39 -26.75 -28.73
C SER A 190 10.39 -25.59 -28.74
N GLY A 191 10.01 -24.44 -28.20
CA GLY A 191 10.79 -23.20 -28.12
C GLY A 191 10.45 -22.41 -26.85
N PRO A 192 10.93 -21.15 -26.73
CA PRO A 192 10.56 -20.28 -25.63
C PRO A 192 9.05 -20.01 -25.63
N TYR A 193 8.51 -19.73 -24.45
CA TYR A 193 7.15 -19.23 -24.32
C TYR A 193 7.02 -17.90 -25.06
N GLN A 194 5.94 -17.72 -25.80
CA GLN A 194 5.63 -16.47 -26.49
C GLN A 194 4.36 -15.87 -25.91
N PRO A 195 4.40 -14.64 -25.36
CA PRO A 195 3.21 -13.94 -24.91
C PRO A 195 2.17 -13.76 -26.01
N ALA A 196 0.90 -13.68 -25.65
CA ALA A 196 -0.13 -13.19 -26.55
C ALA A 196 0.11 -11.69 -26.84
N PRO A 197 -0.29 -11.19 -28.00
CA PRO A 197 -0.15 -9.77 -28.30
C PRO A 197 -0.81 -8.90 -27.24
N TRP A 198 -0.09 -7.88 -26.75
CA TRP A 198 -0.60 -6.88 -25.81
C TRP A 198 -1.72 -6.07 -26.46
N GLN A 199 -2.84 -5.94 -25.75
CA GLN A 199 -3.97 -5.14 -26.17
C GLN A 199 -4.04 -3.83 -25.37
N PRO A 200 -4.66 -2.76 -25.87
CA PRO A 200 -4.89 -1.53 -25.09
C PRO A 200 -5.68 -1.79 -23.79
N GLU A 201 -6.56 -2.78 -23.80
CA GLU A 201 -7.35 -3.23 -22.65
C GLU A 201 -6.48 -3.83 -21.54
N ASP A 202 -5.31 -4.39 -21.88
CA ASP A 202 -4.37 -4.91 -20.88
C ASP A 202 -3.83 -3.77 -20.02
N SER A 203 -3.48 -2.62 -20.63
CA SER A 203 -3.11 -1.41 -19.89
C SER A 203 -4.28 -0.85 -19.08
N VAL A 204 -5.52 -0.88 -19.58
CA VAL A 204 -6.69 -0.50 -18.78
C VAL A 204 -6.85 -1.41 -17.57
N ALA A 205 -6.64 -2.72 -17.71
CA ALA A 205 -6.69 -3.66 -16.59
C ALA A 205 -5.58 -3.38 -15.54
N VAL A 206 -4.36 -3.08 -16.01
CA VAL A 206 -3.24 -2.67 -15.15
C VAL A 206 -3.60 -1.40 -14.40
N GLY A 207 -4.05 -0.35 -15.09
CA GLY A 207 -4.44 0.92 -14.48
C GLY A 207 -5.56 0.77 -13.44
N ASN A 208 -6.60 -0.02 -13.73
CA ASN A 208 -7.68 -0.31 -12.78
C ASN A 208 -7.18 -1.04 -11.52
N PHE A 209 -6.27 -1.98 -11.71
CA PHE A 209 -5.68 -2.71 -10.59
C PHE A 209 -4.86 -1.76 -9.70
N LEU A 210 -3.97 -0.99 -10.29
CA LEU A 210 -3.11 -0.03 -9.57
C LEU A 210 -3.95 1.04 -8.84
N ALA A 211 -4.99 1.55 -9.48
CA ALA A 211 -5.92 2.50 -8.91
C ALA A 211 -6.49 2.04 -7.57
N ARG A 212 -6.79 0.74 -7.43
CA ARG A 212 -7.32 0.15 -6.19
C ARG A 212 -6.24 -0.23 -5.18
N GLN A 213 -4.99 -0.37 -5.59
CA GLN A 213 -3.89 -0.70 -4.69
C GLN A 213 -3.29 0.54 -4.02
N PHE A 214 -3.25 1.65 -4.72
CA PHE A 214 -2.54 2.85 -4.28
C PHE A 214 -3.44 3.99 -3.79
N GLY A 215 -4.73 3.96 -4.02
CA GLY A 215 -5.58 5.13 -3.86
C GLY A 215 -6.45 5.14 -2.62
N GLY A 216 -6.94 4.02 -2.15
CA GLY A 216 -8.08 4.02 -1.26
C GLY A 216 -7.89 3.39 0.11
N GLY A 217 -8.68 3.88 1.05
CA GLY A 217 -8.88 3.28 2.37
C GLY A 217 -10.25 2.61 2.51
N GLY A 218 -10.49 1.95 3.64
CA GLY A 218 -11.72 1.23 3.94
C GLY A 218 -11.53 -0.30 3.93
N GLY A 219 -12.63 -1.04 4.00
CA GLY A 219 -12.62 -2.51 4.01
C GLY A 219 -12.43 -3.13 5.40
N SER A 220 -12.23 -2.32 6.44
CA SER A 220 -12.09 -2.79 7.84
C SER A 220 -13.41 -2.87 8.59
N GLU A 221 -14.55 -2.61 7.95
CA GLU A 221 -15.85 -2.48 8.60
C GLU A 221 -16.29 -3.77 9.32
N LEU A 222 -16.01 -4.95 8.73
CA LEU A 222 -16.31 -6.23 9.38
C LEU A 222 -15.41 -6.48 10.59
N THR A 223 -14.13 -6.15 10.50
CA THR A 223 -13.18 -6.24 11.62
C THR A 223 -13.57 -5.26 12.73
N ASN A 224 -13.99 -4.06 12.38
CA ASN A 224 -14.52 -3.08 13.32
C ASN A 224 -15.79 -3.58 14.02
N LEU A 225 -16.71 -4.18 13.29
CA LEU A 225 -17.92 -4.79 13.88
C LEU A 225 -17.56 -5.93 14.83
N GLN A 226 -16.58 -6.78 14.46
CA GLN A 226 -16.06 -7.82 15.36
C GLN A 226 -15.48 -7.22 16.64
N PHE A 227 -14.71 -6.15 16.52
CA PHE A 227 -14.11 -5.46 17.66
C PHE A 227 -15.18 -4.91 18.61
N VAL A 228 -16.22 -4.26 18.10
CA VAL A 228 -17.34 -3.78 18.91
C VAL A 228 -18.03 -4.95 19.65
N GLN A 229 -18.36 -6.04 18.94
CA GLN A 229 -18.97 -7.21 19.55
C GLN A 229 -18.07 -7.87 20.60
N TYR A 230 -16.77 -7.89 20.36
CA TYR A 230 -15.81 -8.39 21.34
C TYR A 230 -15.81 -7.54 22.61
N LEU A 231 -15.70 -6.22 22.47
CA LEU A 231 -15.73 -5.29 23.62
C LEU A 231 -17.04 -5.45 24.43
N GLU A 232 -18.17 -5.52 23.77
CA GLU A 232 -19.46 -5.72 24.42
C GLU A 232 -19.49 -7.02 25.25
N ASN A 233 -19.02 -8.12 24.66
CA ASN A 233 -18.98 -9.41 25.34
C ASN A 233 -18.02 -9.43 26.53
N GLU A 234 -16.83 -8.85 26.40
CA GLU A 234 -15.86 -8.78 27.51
C GLU A 234 -16.39 -7.89 28.65
N LEU A 235 -17.01 -6.76 28.33
CA LEU A 235 -17.61 -5.88 29.32
C LEU A 235 -18.82 -6.53 30.05
N ILE A 236 -19.61 -7.35 29.34
CA ILE A 236 -20.67 -8.15 29.96
C ILE A 236 -20.07 -9.18 30.91
N LYS A 237 -19.05 -9.93 30.50
CA LYS A 237 -18.36 -10.93 31.33
C LYS A 237 -17.73 -10.32 32.60
N THR A 238 -17.16 -9.13 32.48
CA THR A 238 -16.55 -8.41 33.62
C THR A 238 -17.57 -7.71 34.51
N GLY A 239 -18.85 -7.78 34.20
CA GLY A 239 -19.94 -7.20 35.01
C GLY A 239 -20.08 -5.69 34.90
N SER A 240 -19.69 -5.12 33.77
CA SER A 240 -19.90 -3.68 33.51
C SER A 240 -21.37 -3.32 33.62
N LYS A 241 -21.69 -2.18 34.27
CA LYS A 241 -23.06 -1.68 34.39
C LYS A 241 -23.63 -1.13 33.07
N HIS A 242 -22.75 -0.74 32.17
CA HIS A 242 -23.07 -0.09 30.90
C HIS A 242 -22.21 -0.67 29.76
N PRO A 243 -22.29 -2.00 29.47
CA PRO A 243 -21.34 -2.64 28.56
C PRO A 243 -21.38 -2.02 27.16
N PHE A 244 -22.54 -1.76 26.62
CA PHE A 244 -22.69 -1.25 25.24
C PHE A 244 -22.19 0.19 25.08
N SER A 245 -22.55 1.10 25.97
CA SER A 245 -22.05 2.48 25.88
C SER A 245 -20.55 2.58 26.17
N THR A 246 -20.04 1.70 27.04
CA THR A 246 -18.61 1.60 27.31
C THR A 246 -17.86 1.05 26.09
N ALA A 247 -18.36 -0.01 25.46
CA ALA A 247 -17.81 -0.55 24.22
C ALA A 247 -17.77 0.52 23.12
N SER A 248 -18.87 1.25 22.95
CA SER A 248 -18.96 2.35 22.00
C SER A 248 -17.93 3.46 22.29
N ALA A 249 -17.73 3.82 23.54
CA ALA A 249 -16.74 4.84 23.92
C ALA A 249 -15.30 4.36 23.66
N ILE A 250 -14.97 3.10 23.99
CA ILE A 250 -13.67 2.50 23.70
C ILE A 250 -13.44 2.41 22.19
N PHE A 251 -14.44 1.99 21.43
CA PHE A 251 -14.36 1.93 19.96
C PHE A 251 -14.10 3.33 19.37
N ASN A 252 -14.84 4.35 19.83
CA ASN A 252 -14.63 5.72 19.36
C ASN A 252 -13.26 6.28 19.72
N ASP A 253 -12.68 5.84 20.81
CA ASP A 253 -11.32 6.22 21.21
C ASP A 253 -10.25 5.52 20.35
N ALA A 254 -10.44 4.21 20.11
CA ALA A 254 -9.54 3.40 19.31
C ALA A 254 -9.65 3.69 17.79
N ARG A 255 -10.81 4.14 17.34
CA ARG A 255 -11.15 4.37 15.93
C ARG A 255 -11.69 5.79 15.71
N TRP A 256 -10.98 6.77 16.25
CA TRP A 256 -11.41 8.16 16.17
C TRP A 256 -11.35 8.70 14.74
N ILE A 257 -12.50 9.09 14.20
CA ILE A 257 -12.68 9.47 12.80
C ILE A 257 -11.93 10.74 12.41
N ASN A 258 -11.84 11.73 13.31
CA ASN A 258 -11.32 13.04 12.96
C ASN A 258 -10.59 13.70 14.13
N ASP A 259 -9.38 13.25 14.43
CA ASP A 259 -8.52 13.88 15.42
C ASP A 259 -8.12 15.30 14.96
N PRO A 260 -8.56 16.37 15.67
CA PRO A 260 -8.21 17.74 15.31
C PRO A 260 -6.74 18.08 15.57
N THR A 261 -6.01 17.22 16.29
CA THR A 261 -4.58 17.40 16.58
C THR A 261 -3.67 16.70 15.59
N ALA A 262 -4.23 15.87 14.68
CA ALA A 262 -3.46 15.23 13.64
C ALA A 262 -2.82 16.28 12.69
N PRO A 263 -1.55 16.08 12.29
CA PRO A 263 -0.95 16.93 11.27
C PRO A 263 -1.73 16.84 9.96
N THR A 264 -1.74 17.93 9.20
CA THR A 264 -2.45 18.00 7.92
C THR A 264 -1.58 18.60 6.83
N THR A 265 -1.77 18.15 5.59
CA THR A 265 -1.08 18.71 4.41
C THR A 265 -1.53 20.13 4.14
N VAL A 266 -2.85 20.39 4.17
CA VAL A 266 -3.39 21.75 4.05
C VAL A 266 -3.26 22.48 5.38
N PRO A 267 -2.46 23.56 5.45
CA PRO A 267 -2.25 24.27 6.71
C PRO A 267 -3.52 25.07 7.11
N GLY A 268 -3.88 24.95 8.38
CA GLY A 268 -5.02 25.69 8.95
C GLY A 268 -6.39 25.19 8.51
N THR A 269 -7.44 25.98 8.79
CA THR A 269 -8.78 25.72 8.27
C THR A 269 -8.86 26.20 6.82
N ALA A 270 -9.13 25.29 5.86
CA ALA A 270 -9.26 25.67 4.46
C ALA A 270 -10.32 26.76 4.26
N PRO A 271 -10.05 27.78 3.41
CA PRO A 271 -11.04 28.78 3.06
C PRO A 271 -12.25 28.11 2.37
N GLY A 272 -13.43 28.23 2.92
CA GLY A 272 -14.67 27.72 2.33
C GLY A 272 -15.24 26.47 2.96
N ALA A 273 -14.57 25.85 3.93
CA ALA A 273 -15.22 24.84 4.75
C ALA A 273 -16.39 25.50 5.49
N ARG A 274 -17.60 25.30 5.02
CA ARG A 274 -18.77 25.53 5.87
C ARG A 274 -18.55 24.62 7.11
N ALA A 275 -18.45 25.26 8.26
CA ALA A 275 -18.70 24.62 9.55
C ALA A 275 -20.17 24.12 9.53
N GLY A 276 -20.41 23.04 8.84
CA GLY A 276 -21.75 22.60 8.50
C GLY A 276 -21.84 21.12 8.35
N ALA A 277 -21.53 20.47 9.35
CA ALA A 277 -22.14 19.38 10.05
C ALA A 277 -21.21 19.20 11.23
N SER A 278 -21.63 19.65 12.40
CA SER A 278 -21.23 18.95 13.61
C SER A 278 -21.29 17.49 13.27
N PRO A 279 -20.31 16.66 13.66
CA PRO A 279 -20.45 15.22 13.54
C PRO A 279 -21.88 14.94 13.99
N ALA A 280 -22.66 14.33 13.10
CA ALA A 280 -24.00 13.90 13.49
C ALA A 280 -23.76 13.25 14.84
N ARG A 281 -24.37 13.78 15.87
CA ARG A 281 -24.15 13.34 17.25
C ARG A 281 -24.03 11.85 17.21
N ALA A 282 -22.84 11.32 17.46
CA ALA A 282 -22.66 9.91 17.78
C ALA A 282 -23.32 9.65 19.15
N ASP A 283 -24.55 10.12 19.29
CA ASP A 283 -25.39 10.00 20.49
C ASP A 283 -26.27 8.76 20.40
N SER A 284 -26.19 8.05 19.26
CA SER A 284 -26.73 6.71 19.17
C SER A 284 -25.59 5.75 19.46
N THR A 285 -25.79 4.91 20.43
CA THR A 285 -24.98 3.71 20.65
C THR A 285 -24.69 3.05 19.29
N LEU A 286 -23.48 2.54 19.06
CA LEU A 286 -23.12 1.75 17.86
C LEU A 286 -24.16 0.67 17.52
N LEU A 287 -24.96 0.24 18.52
CA LEU A 287 -26.17 -0.58 18.37
C LEU A 287 -27.21 0.04 17.42
N HIS A 288 -27.32 1.37 17.29
CA HIS A 288 -28.24 1.99 16.33
C HIS A 288 -27.68 1.97 14.91
N ALA A 289 -26.38 2.12 14.75
CA ALA A 289 -25.74 1.99 13.44
C ALA A 289 -25.78 0.53 12.93
N ALA A 290 -25.67 -0.43 13.85
CA ALA A 290 -25.84 -1.86 13.55
C ALA A 290 -27.32 -2.31 13.51
N ALA A 291 -28.28 -1.48 13.94
CA ALA A 291 -29.71 -1.88 14.07
C ALA A 291 -30.41 -2.17 12.74
N GLY A 292 -29.84 -1.73 11.62
CA GLY A 292 -30.34 -2.05 10.28
C GLY A 292 -29.68 -3.29 9.65
N LEU A 293 -28.63 -3.85 10.27
CA LEU A 293 -27.90 -4.98 9.71
C LEU A 293 -28.66 -6.30 9.94
N PRO A 294 -28.61 -7.25 8.99
CA PRO A 294 -29.05 -8.61 9.25
C PRO A 294 -28.35 -9.20 10.46
N ALA A 295 -29.05 -10.04 11.22
CA ALA A 295 -28.44 -10.76 12.33
C ALA A 295 -27.38 -11.73 11.78
N ILE A 296 -26.11 -11.42 11.99
CA ILE A 296 -25.01 -12.29 11.64
C ILE A 296 -24.52 -13.01 12.88
N SER A 297 -24.36 -14.32 12.78
CA SER A 297 -23.73 -15.09 13.84
C SER A 297 -22.25 -14.64 14.00
N ARG A 298 -21.70 -14.72 15.22
CA ARG A 298 -20.28 -14.43 15.45
C ARG A 298 -19.37 -15.27 14.55
N ALA A 299 -19.76 -16.54 14.30
CA ALA A 299 -19.02 -17.43 13.41
C ALA A 299 -19.09 -16.96 11.94
N GLY A 300 -20.29 -16.54 11.49
CA GLY A 300 -20.47 -15.99 10.15
C GLY A 300 -19.69 -14.70 9.94
N LEU A 301 -19.70 -13.79 10.92
CA LEU A 301 -18.92 -12.56 10.87
C LEU A 301 -17.40 -12.83 10.83
N ALA A 302 -16.92 -13.77 11.66
CA ALA A 302 -15.51 -14.18 11.65
C ALA A 302 -15.10 -14.79 10.31
N LYS A 303 -15.96 -15.63 9.72
CA LYS A 303 -15.74 -16.21 8.39
C LYS A 303 -15.70 -15.12 7.30
N ALA A 304 -16.58 -14.14 7.37
CA ALA A 304 -16.65 -13.03 6.43
C ALA A 304 -15.39 -12.13 6.50
N ALA A 305 -14.99 -11.71 7.70
CA ALA A 305 -13.81 -10.91 7.91
C ALA A 305 -12.52 -11.67 7.49
N ALA A 306 -12.47 -12.98 7.76
CA ALA A 306 -11.36 -13.83 7.33
C ALA A 306 -11.31 -13.96 5.80
N ALA A 307 -12.45 -14.08 5.12
CA ALA A 307 -12.51 -14.13 3.66
C ALA A 307 -11.99 -12.84 3.03
N LEU A 308 -12.50 -11.67 3.45
CA LEU A 308 -12.01 -10.37 2.96
C LEU A 308 -10.53 -10.15 3.23
N SER A 309 -10.06 -10.51 4.42
CA SER A 309 -8.62 -10.42 4.75
C SER A 309 -7.77 -11.38 3.92
N ALA A 310 -8.28 -12.58 3.59
CA ALA A 310 -7.59 -13.54 2.74
C ALA A 310 -7.56 -13.05 1.29
N ASP A 311 -8.66 -12.50 0.78
CA ASP A 311 -8.76 -11.96 -0.56
C ASP A 311 -7.83 -10.76 -0.74
N ARG A 312 -7.83 -9.82 0.21
CA ARG A 312 -6.88 -8.68 0.20
C ARG A 312 -5.42 -9.16 0.22
N LYS A 313 -5.08 -10.13 1.09
CA LYS A 313 -3.74 -10.74 1.12
C LYS A 313 -3.42 -11.52 -0.16
N THR A 314 -4.41 -12.14 -0.78
CA THR A 314 -4.24 -12.87 -2.04
C THR A 314 -3.96 -11.89 -3.17
N ILE A 315 -4.74 -10.84 -3.32
CA ILE A 315 -4.49 -9.76 -4.28
C ILE A 315 -3.08 -9.17 -4.06
N LEU A 316 -2.68 -8.92 -2.83
CA LEU A 316 -1.34 -8.41 -2.48
C LEU A 316 -0.20 -9.43 -2.69
N LYS A 317 -0.50 -10.72 -2.68
CA LYS A 317 0.50 -11.79 -2.92
C LYS A 317 0.66 -12.16 -4.38
N THR A 318 -0.15 -11.59 -5.25
CA THR A 318 -0.22 -11.93 -6.65
C THR A 318 1.06 -11.67 -7.37
N GLY A 319 1.78 -12.72 -7.58
CA GLY A 319 2.90 -12.71 -8.51
C GLY A 319 4.11 -11.91 -8.02
N VAL A 320 5.12 -12.18 -8.65
CA VAL A 320 6.47 -11.69 -8.63
C VAL A 320 6.58 -10.18 -8.66
N THR A 321 5.63 -9.52 -9.29
CA THR A 321 5.58 -8.08 -9.45
C THR A 321 4.80 -7.38 -8.32
N MET A 322 3.85 -8.08 -7.68
CA MET A 322 2.85 -7.44 -6.80
C MET A 322 3.12 -7.64 -5.30
N ARG A 323 4.08 -8.47 -4.92
CA ARG A 323 4.58 -8.57 -3.54
C ARG A 323 5.12 -7.25 -3.00
N VAL A 324 5.50 -6.40 -3.92
CA VAL A 324 6.07 -5.08 -3.72
C VAL A 324 5.05 -4.07 -3.19
N LEU A 325 3.75 -4.30 -3.43
CA LEU A 325 2.69 -3.36 -3.05
C LEU A 325 2.18 -3.54 -1.61
N SER A 326 2.74 -4.48 -0.85
CA SER A 326 2.26 -4.79 0.50
C SER A 326 2.73 -3.84 1.61
N HIS A 327 3.57 -2.86 1.30
CA HIS A 327 4.11 -1.88 2.24
C HIS A 327 3.93 -0.46 1.67
N GLY A 328 2.68 -0.05 1.51
CA GLY A 328 2.36 1.25 0.93
C GLY A 328 2.70 2.41 1.86
N GLY A 329 3.47 3.33 1.36
CA GLY A 329 3.74 4.62 1.92
C GLY A 329 4.26 5.53 0.82
N SER A 330 4.25 6.82 1.03
CA SER A 330 4.87 7.77 0.10
C SER A 330 5.06 9.10 0.79
N ASN A 331 6.14 9.77 0.50
CA ASN A 331 6.39 11.09 1.06
C ASN A 331 6.71 12.12 -0.04
N ALA A 332 6.38 13.37 0.24
CA ALA A 332 6.53 14.46 -0.70
C ALA A 332 6.65 15.80 0.00
N ILE A 333 7.43 16.72 -0.58
CA ILE A 333 7.54 18.11 -0.13
C ILE A 333 7.59 19.04 -1.35
N ALA A 334 6.76 20.08 -1.33
CA ALA A 334 6.86 21.20 -2.26
C ALA A 334 7.29 22.46 -1.49
N VAL A 335 8.26 23.22 -2.01
CA VAL A 335 8.87 24.39 -1.35
C VAL A 335 8.70 25.64 -2.20
N ALA A 336 8.20 26.72 -1.62
CA ALA A 336 8.04 28.00 -2.29
C ALA A 336 9.39 28.72 -2.50
N PRO A 337 9.52 29.57 -3.54
CA PRO A 337 10.77 30.26 -3.90
C PRO A 337 11.40 31.04 -2.76
N TRP A 338 10.59 31.75 -1.97
CA TRP A 338 11.10 32.57 -0.88
C TRP A 338 11.71 31.78 0.31
N ARG A 339 11.48 30.47 0.31
CA ARG A 339 11.99 29.52 1.31
C ARG A 339 13.09 28.62 0.74
N SER A 340 13.28 28.65 -0.56
CA SER A 340 14.34 27.94 -1.27
C SER A 340 15.66 28.75 -1.28
N ALA A 341 16.77 28.03 -1.29
CA ALA A 341 18.11 28.62 -1.35
C ALA A 341 18.36 29.37 -2.67
N ASP A 342 17.84 28.84 -3.76
CA ASP A 342 18.05 29.38 -5.11
C ASP A 342 16.89 30.25 -5.58
N HIS A 343 15.92 30.52 -4.70
CA HIS A 343 14.69 31.30 -4.98
C HIS A 343 13.85 30.71 -6.11
N HIS A 344 13.88 29.40 -6.31
CA HIS A 344 13.01 28.65 -7.21
C HIS A 344 12.04 27.79 -6.39
N ALA A 345 10.93 27.39 -6.98
CA ALA A 345 10.10 26.36 -6.38
C ALA A 345 10.82 25.01 -6.43
N LEU A 346 10.71 24.21 -5.39
CA LEU A 346 11.31 22.88 -5.34
C LEU A 346 10.20 21.83 -5.14
N LEU A 347 10.43 20.64 -5.68
CA LEU A 347 9.57 19.48 -5.45
C LEU A 347 10.44 18.27 -5.14
N TRP A 348 10.08 17.55 -4.11
CA TRP A 348 10.61 16.24 -3.78
C TRP A 348 9.46 15.24 -3.67
N GLY A 349 9.64 14.07 -4.29
CA GLY A 349 8.67 12.99 -4.28
C GLY A 349 9.36 11.65 -4.13
N ALA A 350 8.81 10.77 -3.29
CA ALA A 350 9.46 9.55 -2.87
C ALA A 350 8.41 8.49 -2.50
N PRO A 351 7.88 7.73 -3.47
CA PRO A 351 6.97 6.63 -3.22
C PRO A 351 7.69 5.48 -2.51
N GLN A 352 6.96 4.80 -1.62
CA GLN A 352 7.43 3.66 -0.85
C GLN A 352 6.54 2.47 -1.16
N GLU A 353 6.87 1.71 -2.20
CA GLU A 353 5.99 0.66 -2.74
C GLU A 353 6.44 -0.74 -2.38
N GLY A 354 7.59 -0.88 -1.80
CA GLY A 354 8.21 -2.17 -1.47
C GLY A 354 9.33 -2.54 -2.44
N PHE A 355 10.24 -3.34 -1.93
CA PHE A 355 11.50 -3.63 -2.58
C PHE A 355 11.48 -5.00 -3.24
N GLY A 356 11.84 -5.04 -4.50
CA GLY A 356 11.91 -6.26 -5.28
C GLY A 356 12.83 -6.11 -6.49
N THR A 357 13.24 -7.23 -7.06
CA THR A 357 13.97 -7.27 -8.32
C THR A 357 13.19 -8.13 -9.31
N PRO A 358 12.65 -7.53 -10.36
CA PRO A 358 12.70 -6.10 -10.71
C PRO A 358 11.78 -5.22 -9.84
N SER A 359 12.05 -3.91 -9.81
CA SER A 359 11.11 -2.94 -9.24
C SER A 359 9.78 -2.95 -10.02
N VAL A 360 8.68 -2.59 -9.37
CA VAL A 360 7.41 -2.32 -10.06
C VAL A 360 7.53 -1.08 -10.93
N ASP A 361 8.31 -0.12 -10.47
CA ASP A 361 8.58 1.14 -11.13
C ASP A 361 9.59 0.99 -12.26
N GLY A 362 9.41 1.81 -13.28
CA GLY A 362 10.40 2.07 -14.31
C GLY A 362 10.58 3.57 -14.51
N GLU A 363 11.61 3.95 -15.21
CA GLU A 363 11.90 5.34 -15.52
C GLU A 363 12.03 5.53 -17.03
N GLU A 364 11.41 6.58 -17.59
CA GLU A 364 11.56 6.92 -18.99
C GLU A 364 11.37 8.43 -19.23
N TYR A 365 11.87 8.89 -20.36
CA TYR A 365 11.74 10.27 -20.84
C TYR A 365 11.14 10.28 -22.25
N LEU A 366 10.07 11.03 -22.42
CA LEU A 366 9.19 11.04 -23.58
C LEU A 366 9.17 12.43 -24.22
N HIS A 367 9.60 12.52 -25.48
CA HIS A 367 9.69 13.79 -26.21
C HIS A 367 9.02 13.70 -27.57
N ALA A 368 7.96 14.50 -27.76
CA ALA A 368 7.30 14.70 -29.05
C ALA A 368 6.67 16.09 -29.14
N PRO A 369 6.34 16.61 -30.33
CA PRO A 369 5.62 17.87 -30.42
C PRO A 369 4.34 17.90 -29.60
N GLY A 370 4.28 18.84 -28.63
CA GLY A 370 3.14 19.00 -27.73
C GLY A 370 3.04 18.01 -26.56
N TYR A 371 4.08 17.21 -26.33
CA TYR A 371 4.19 16.34 -25.18
C TYR A 371 5.65 16.20 -24.75
N ASP A 372 5.90 16.39 -23.47
CA ASP A 372 7.23 16.28 -22.87
C ASP A 372 7.06 15.82 -21.43
N ALA A 373 7.63 14.67 -21.06
CA ALA A 373 7.54 14.14 -19.72
C ALA A 373 8.72 13.23 -19.42
N GLY A 374 9.19 13.23 -18.18
CA GLY A 374 10.21 12.29 -17.72
C GLY A 374 10.09 12.02 -16.25
N GLY A 375 10.32 10.78 -15.88
CA GLY A 375 10.22 10.28 -14.51
C GLY A 375 9.74 8.83 -14.45
N MET A 376 9.03 8.53 -13.37
CA MET A 376 8.56 7.19 -13.02
C MET A 376 7.27 6.82 -13.77
N TYR A 377 7.28 5.62 -14.32
CA TYR A 377 6.09 4.93 -14.81
C TYR A 377 5.92 3.58 -14.08
N ILE A 378 4.73 2.99 -14.14
CA ILE A 378 4.50 1.62 -13.71
C ILE A 378 4.43 0.70 -14.94
N THR A 379 5.10 -0.45 -14.88
CA THR A 379 5.23 -1.38 -16.01
C THR A 379 3.85 -1.81 -16.55
N GLY A 380 3.63 -1.59 -17.84
CA GLY A 380 2.35 -1.82 -18.52
C GLY A 380 1.53 -0.54 -18.72
N GLU A 381 1.96 0.59 -18.14
CA GLU A 381 1.37 1.91 -18.32
C GLU A 381 2.31 2.85 -19.10
N PRO A 382 1.81 3.62 -20.08
CA PRO A 382 2.64 4.54 -20.85
C PRO A 382 2.82 5.92 -20.22
N PHE A 383 2.16 6.21 -19.07
CA PHE A 383 2.09 7.56 -18.52
C PHE A 383 3.05 7.73 -17.34
N ILE A 384 3.67 8.92 -17.28
CA ILE A 384 4.56 9.28 -16.17
C ILE A 384 3.72 9.67 -14.96
N LEU A 385 3.75 8.85 -13.91
CA LEU A 385 2.98 9.03 -12.69
C LEU A 385 3.63 10.06 -11.74
N ILE A 386 4.95 10.02 -11.60
CA ILE A 386 5.75 10.98 -10.83
C ILE A 386 6.85 11.49 -11.75
N GLY A 387 6.94 12.82 -11.94
CA GLY A 387 7.89 13.31 -12.89
C GLY A 387 7.88 14.83 -13.10
N ARG A 388 8.42 15.21 -14.20
CA ARG A 388 8.46 16.61 -14.65
C ARG A 388 8.40 16.73 -16.17
N ASN A 389 8.07 17.93 -16.61
CA ASN A 389 8.30 18.37 -17.99
C ASN A 389 9.12 19.68 -18.01
N ALA A 390 9.16 20.39 -19.12
CA ALA A 390 9.88 21.64 -19.24
C ALA A 390 9.32 22.80 -18.38
N ASN A 391 8.14 22.67 -17.81
CA ASN A 391 7.41 23.76 -17.14
C ASN A 391 7.01 23.45 -15.69
N ILE A 392 6.67 22.20 -15.40
CA ILE A 392 6.09 21.74 -14.12
C ILE A 392 6.75 20.45 -13.63
N ALA A 393 6.69 20.22 -12.35
CA ALA A 393 7.00 18.95 -11.72
C ALA A 393 5.81 18.52 -10.84
N TRP A 394 5.59 17.20 -10.76
CA TRP A 394 4.50 16.62 -9.99
C TRP A 394 4.92 15.33 -9.30
N THR A 395 4.32 15.07 -8.16
CA THR A 395 4.47 13.81 -7.44
C THR A 395 3.16 13.46 -6.75
N THR A 396 2.97 12.20 -6.43
CA THR A 396 1.77 11.72 -5.76
C THR A 396 2.09 10.85 -4.57
N THR A 397 1.15 10.80 -3.62
CA THR A 397 1.10 9.83 -2.52
C THR A 397 -0.32 9.29 -2.38
N SER A 398 -0.51 8.14 -1.74
CA SER A 398 -1.86 7.64 -1.42
C SER A 398 -2.58 8.57 -0.46
N GLU A 399 -3.87 8.84 -0.69
CA GLU A 399 -4.65 9.78 0.14
C GLU A 399 -5.28 9.10 1.37
N GLU A 400 -5.48 7.78 1.35
CA GLU A 400 -5.99 6.97 2.45
C GLU A 400 -7.40 7.37 2.96
N LEU A 401 -8.17 8.09 2.17
CA LEU A 401 -9.58 8.32 2.41
C LEU A 401 -10.41 7.08 2.02
N VAL A 402 -11.60 6.94 2.59
CA VAL A 402 -12.47 5.81 2.30
C VAL A 402 -13.07 5.94 0.91
N ASP A 403 -12.76 4.99 0.03
CA ASP A 403 -13.32 4.84 -1.30
C ASP A 403 -14.02 3.49 -1.52
N GLN A 404 -14.05 2.65 -0.51
CA GLN A 404 -14.74 1.36 -0.56
C GLN A 404 -15.61 1.18 0.67
N ARG A 405 -16.64 0.35 0.56
CA ARG A 405 -17.51 -0.02 1.67
C ARG A 405 -18.01 -1.44 1.53
N VAL A 406 -18.02 -2.14 2.66
CA VAL A 406 -18.60 -3.48 2.78
C VAL A 406 -20.09 -3.38 3.09
N TYR A 407 -20.92 -4.12 2.35
CA TYR A 407 -22.34 -4.24 2.58
C TYR A 407 -22.74 -5.67 2.95
N ILE A 408 -23.71 -5.79 3.84
CA ILE A 408 -24.32 -7.05 4.22
C ILE A 408 -25.67 -7.10 3.54
N GLU A 409 -25.83 -8.03 2.61
CA GLU A 409 -27.05 -8.17 1.81
C GLU A 409 -28.20 -8.73 2.64
N HIS A 410 -29.39 -8.23 2.39
CA HIS A 410 -30.59 -8.60 3.14
C HIS A 410 -31.40 -9.69 2.45
N ASN A 411 -32.03 -10.59 3.26
CA ASN A 411 -32.98 -11.61 2.83
C ASN A 411 -32.57 -12.37 1.55
N VAL A 412 -31.30 -12.85 1.54
CA VAL A 412 -30.71 -13.53 0.40
C VAL A 412 -31.37 -14.88 0.16
N ASN A 413 -31.80 -15.12 -1.08
CA ASN A 413 -32.38 -16.38 -1.51
C ASN A 413 -31.46 -17.08 -2.52
N PHE A 414 -30.63 -17.98 -2.02
CA PHE A 414 -29.74 -18.80 -2.85
C PHE A 414 -30.45 -19.95 -3.59
N ALA A 415 -31.71 -20.22 -3.32
CA ALA A 415 -32.47 -21.22 -4.07
C ALA A 415 -32.99 -20.68 -5.40
N ALA A 416 -33.03 -19.38 -5.59
CA ALA A 416 -33.34 -18.75 -6.87
C ALA A 416 -32.14 -18.87 -7.85
N THR A 417 -32.45 -18.85 -9.14
CA THR A 417 -31.44 -18.88 -10.20
C THR A 417 -31.70 -17.74 -11.18
N PRO A 418 -30.85 -16.68 -11.17
CA PRO A 418 -29.75 -16.42 -10.24
C PRO A 418 -30.24 -16.15 -8.81
N PRO A 419 -29.37 -16.19 -7.80
CA PRO A 419 -29.72 -15.81 -6.43
C PRO A 419 -30.34 -14.40 -6.36
N THR A 420 -31.24 -14.18 -5.39
CA THR A 420 -31.86 -12.86 -5.18
C THR A 420 -31.58 -12.32 -3.78
N TYR A 421 -31.69 -11.01 -3.60
CA TYR A 421 -31.54 -10.31 -2.33
C TYR A 421 -32.57 -9.19 -2.24
N GLU A 422 -32.86 -8.71 -1.03
CA GLU A 422 -33.78 -7.59 -0.83
C GLU A 422 -33.09 -6.25 -1.07
N PHE A 423 -33.66 -5.42 -1.94
CA PHE A 423 -33.23 -4.04 -2.17
C PHE A 423 -34.48 -3.15 -2.32
N ASN A 424 -34.58 -2.09 -1.52
CA ASN A 424 -35.73 -1.18 -1.45
C ASN A 424 -37.07 -1.93 -1.26
N GLY A 425 -37.08 -2.95 -0.41
CA GLY A 425 -38.24 -3.77 -0.10
C GLY A 425 -38.69 -4.73 -1.22
N GLN A 426 -37.84 -4.96 -2.22
CA GLN A 426 -38.11 -5.87 -3.33
C GLN A 426 -37.01 -6.93 -3.45
N GLN A 427 -37.38 -8.15 -3.88
CA GLN A 427 -36.41 -9.18 -4.24
C GLN A 427 -35.82 -8.87 -5.61
N VAL A 428 -34.53 -8.58 -5.66
CA VAL A 428 -33.74 -8.24 -6.87
C VAL A 428 -32.79 -9.39 -7.17
N ALA A 429 -32.68 -9.76 -8.45
CA ALA A 429 -31.73 -10.79 -8.87
C ALA A 429 -30.29 -10.28 -8.84
N MET A 430 -29.37 -11.08 -8.31
CA MET A 430 -27.94 -10.82 -8.47
C MET A 430 -27.55 -11.03 -9.93
N GLN A 431 -26.60 -10.25 -10.40
CA GLN A 431 -25.92 -10.53 -11.65
C GLN A 431 -25.05 -11.78 -11.46
N ALA A 432 -25.26 -12.80 -12.26
CA ALA A 432 -24.45 -14.03 -12.25
C ALA A 432 -23.64 -14.10 -13.54
N ILE A 433 -22.32 -13.99 -13.41
CA ILE A 433 -21.36 -13.95 -14.54
C ILE A 433 -20.61 -15.28 -14.54
N PRO A 434 -20.82 -16.14 -15.55
CA PRO A 434 -20.05 -17.37 -15.69
C PRO A 434 -18.63 -17.05 -16.17
N GLU A 435 -17.63 -17.54 -15.45
CA GLU A 435 -16.22 -17.42 -15.77
C GLU A 435 -15.58 -18.80 -15.90
N THR A 436 -14.58 -18.91 -16.76
CA THR A 436 -13.78 -20.13 -16.90
C THR A 436 -12.31 -19.78 -16.70
N ILE A 437 -11.67 -20.46 -15.77
CA ILE A 437 -10.27 -20.30 -15.44
C ILE A 437 -9.49 -21.49 -16.02
N ASP A 438 -8.64 -21.23 -16.99
CA ASP A 438 -7.77 -22.25 -17.57
C ASP A 438 -6.64 -22.59 -16.59
N VAL A 439 -6.34 -23.87 -16.44
CA VAL A 439 -5.33 -24.36 -15.48
C VAL A 439 -4.33 -25.27 -16.19
N ALA A 440 -3.06 -24.88 -16.21
CA ALA A 440 -2.03 -25.69 -16.84
C ALA A 440 -1.99 -27.12 -16.26
N GLY A 441 -2.11 -28.11 -17.14
CA GLY A 441 -2.07 -29.53 -16.78
C GLY A 441 -3.31 -30.08 -16.07
N GLN A 442 -4.40 -29.31 -15.97
CA GLN A 442 -5.66 -29.70 -15.34
C GLN A 442 -6.87 -29.28 -16.19
N PRO A 443 -8.06 -29.85 -15.97
CA PRO A 443 -9.29 -29.29 -16.52
C PRO A 443 -9.52 -27.87 -16.03
N PRO A 444 -10.17 -27.01 -16.82
CA PRO A 444 -10.50 -25.66 -16.40
C PRO A 444 -11.45 -25.65 -15.19
N VAL A 445 -11.33 -24.61 -14.38
CA VAL A 445 -12.22 -24.34 -13.24
C VAL A 445 -13.33 -23.40 -13.69
N ASN A 446 -14.58 -23.76 -13.40
CA ASN A 446 -15.73 -22.89 -13.67
C ASN A 446 -16.10 -22.14 -12.40
N LEU A 447 -16.17 -20.81 -12.49
CA LEU A 447 -16.56 -19.87 -11.44
C LEU A 447 -17.85 -19.16 -11.87
N THR A 448 -18.72 -18.86 -10.94
CA THR A 448 -19.81 -17.90 -11.15
C THR A 448 -19.60 -16.71 -10.23
N VAL A 449 -19.22 -15.59 -10.80
CA VAL A 449 -19.10 -14.32 -10.08
C VAL A 449 -20.49 -13.76 -9.88
N LEU A 450 -20.82 -13.46 -8.62
CA LEU A 450 -22.06 -12.80 -8.25
C LEU A 450 -21.81 -11.32 -7.98
N ARG A 451 -22.72 -10.46 -8.45
CA ARG A 451 -22.68 -9.03 -8.15
C ARG A 451 -24.06 -8.54 -7.73
N THR A 452 -24.10 -7.66 -6.76
CA THR A 452 -25.28 -6.88 -6.35
C THR A 452 -25.17 -5.45 -6.87
N ILE A 453 -26.09 -4.59 -6.52
CA ILE A 453 -25.98 -3.13 -6.76
C ILE A 453 -24.78 -2.53 -6.00
N ASP A 454 -24.34 -3.20 -4.94
CA ASP A 454 -23.23 -2.81 -4.08
C ASP A 454 -21.89 -3.41 -4.52
N GLY A 455 -21.86 -4.03 -5.72
CA GLY A 455 -20.61 -4.53 -6.30
C GLY A 455 -20.45 -6.05 -6.19
N PRO A 456 -19.22 -6.57 -6.31
CA PRO A 456 -18.95 -7.99 -6.25
C PRO A 456 -19.29 -8.59 -4.88
N VAL A 457 -19.91 -9.77 -4.93
CA VAL A 457 -20.18 -10.59 -3.73
C VAL A 457 -18.91 -11.37 -3.40
N VAL A 458 -18.24 -10.95 -2.35
CA VAL A 458 -16.96 -11.52 -1.90
C VAL A 458 -17.13 -12.71 -0.96
N LEU A 459 -18.31 -12.83 -0.35
CA LEU A 459 -18.71 -14.01 0.40
C LEU A 459 -20.18 -14.35 0.11
N ALA A 460 -20.42 -15.59 -0.32
CA ALA A 460 -21.74 -16.18 -0.41
C ALA A 460 -21.80 -17.40 0.50
N ASP A 461 -22.65 -17.37 1.54
CA ASP A 461 -22.86 -18.47 2.46
C ASP A 461 -24.34 -18.90 2.46
N PRO A 462 -24.69 -19.89 1.64
CA PRO A 462 -26.10 -20.38 1.57
C PRO A 462 -26.59 -20.98 2.88
N ALA A 463 -25.70 -21.51 3.72
CA ALA A 463 -26.08 -22.14 4.99
C ALA A 463 -26.55 -21.10 6.01
N ASP A 464 -25.94 -19.96 6.05
CA ASP A 464 -26.28 -18.85 6.94
C ASP A 464 -27.14 -17.77 6.25
N HIS A 465 -27.55 -17.99 4.99
CA HIS A 465 -28.30 -17.03 4.16
C HIS A 465 -27.58 -15.66 4.08
N LEU A 466 -26.26 -15.67 4.03
CA LEU A 466 -25.40 -14.49 4.10
C LEU A 466 -24.73 -14.24 2.76
N ALA A 467 -24.83 -13.03 2.26
CA ALA A 467 -23.97 -12.51 1.20
C ALA A 467 -23.35 -11.18 1.65
N ILE A 468 -22.07 -11.00 1.32
CA ILE A 468 -21.33 -9.77 1.58
C ILE A 468 -20.78 -9.28 0.26
N SER A 469 -21.07 -8.02 -0.05
CA SER A 469 -20.58 -7.33 -1.22
C SER A 469 -19.63 -6.18 -0.84
N VAL A 470 -18.78 -5.76 -1.79
CA VAL A 470 -17.87 -4.64 -1.62
C VAL A 470 -18.11 -3.63 -2.74
N ARG A 471 -18.40 -2.40 -2.34
CA ARG A 471 -18.58 -1.29 -3.27
C ARG A 471 -17.34 -0.43 -3.30
N PHE A 472 -16.84 -0.15 -4.51
CA PHE A 472 -15.75 0.78 -4.75
C PHE A 472 -16.29 2.08 -5.36
N ALA A 473 -15.80 3.23 -4.88
CA ALA A 473 -16.24 4.53 -5.37
C ALA A 473 -15.89 4.75 -6.84
N SER A 474 -14.72 4.27 -7.26
CA SER A 474 -14.22 4.38 -8.61
C SER A 474 -14.76 3.31 -9.57
N TRP A 475 -15.58 2.34 -9.11
CA TRP A 475 -16.05 1.22 -9.94
C TRP A 475 -16.60 1.67 -11.30
N GLY A 476 -15.94 1.24 -12.38
CA GLY A 476 -16.28 1.60 -13.76
C GLY A 476 -15.89 3.02 -14.17
N GLN A 477 -15.19 3.78 -13.31
CA GLN A 477 -14.76 5.16 -13.54
C GLN A 477 -13.23 5.36 -13.43
N GLU A 478 -12.46 4.30 -13.19
CA GLU A 478 -11.00 4.36 -13.03
C GLU A 478 -10.30 4.95 -14.26
N THR A 479 -10.91 4.81 -15.43
CA THR A 479 -10.44 5.43 -16.70
C THR A 479 -10.32 6.95 -16.64
N GLY A 480 -11.00 7.60 -15.68
CA GLY A 480 -10.78 9.02 -15.38
C GLY A 480 -9.35 9.31 -14.97
N SER A 481 -8.76 8.45 -14.11
CA SER A 481 -7.36 8.58 -13.68
C SER A 481 -6.39 8.41 -14.84
N LEU A 482 -6.59 7.40 -15.72
CA LEU A 482 -5.79 7.25 -16.94
C LEU A 482 -5.87 8.50 -17.83
N THR A 483 -7.06 9.11 -17.93
CA THR A 483 -7.25 10.35 -18.68
C THR A 483 -6.47 11.50 -18.05
N GLY A 484 -6.55 11.69 -16.75
CA GLY A 484 -5.83 12.73 -16.02
C GLY A 484 -4.31 12.60 -16.20
N PHE A 485 -3.77 11.40 -15.97
CA PHE A 485 -2.32 11.15 -16.10
C PHE A 485 -1.81 11.32 -17.53
N SER A 486 -2.62 10.96 -18.53
CA SER A 486 -2.23 11.14 -19.95
C SER A 486 -2.00 12.60 -20.35
N GLN A 487 -2.52 13.58 -19.59
CA GLN A 487 -2.40 15.00 -19.89
C GLN A 487 -1.17 15.66 -19.24
N LEU A 488 -0.59 15.07 -18.18
CA LEU A 488 0.47 15.69 -17.38
C LEU A 488 1.69 16.13 -18.20
N GLY A 489 2.10 15.35 -19.19
CA GLY A 489 3.20 15.70 -20.07
C GLY A 489 2.91 16.88 -21.03
N ALA A 490 1.65 17.25 -21.22
CA ALA A 490 1.23 18.40 -22.02
C ALA A 490 0.92 19.65 -21.15
N ASP A 491 0.76 19.48 -19.85
CA ASP A 491 0.43 20.57 -18.94
C ASP A 491 1.62 21.55 -18.79
N ALA A 492 1.37 22.82 -18.93
CA ALA A 492 2.40 23.85 -18.90
C ALA A 492 2.30 24.80 -17.69
N ASN A 493 1.27 24.66 -16.86
CA ASN A 493 1.01 25.55 -15.73
C ASN A 493 0.00 24.97 -14.74
N LEU A 494 -0.11 25.60 -13.58
CA LEU A 494 -1.00 25.21 -12.48
C LEU A 494 -2.47 25.05 -12.88
N SER A 495 -2.97 25.87 -13.81
CA SER A 495 -4.39 25.79 -14.23
C SER A 495 -4.67 24.53 -15.05
N GLN A 496 -3.76 24.16 -15.95
CA GLN A 496 -3.86 22.92 -16.73
C GLN A 496 -3.69 21.71 -15.82
N PHE A 497 -2.67 21.69 -14.97
CA PHE A 497 -2.47 20.65 -13.98
C PHE A 497 -3.71 20.43 -13.09
N ARG A 498 -4.29 21.51 -12.55
CA ARG A 498 -5.54 21.41 -11.78
C ARG A 498 -6.69 20.81 -12.58
N HIS A 499 -6.76 21.11 -13.89
CA HIS A 499 -7.77 20.49 -14.76
C HIS A 499 -7.52 18.98 -14.88
N SER A 500 -6.28 18.55 -15.13
CA SER A 500 -5.92 17.14 -15.22
C SER A 500 -6.23 16.40 -13.91
N MET A 501 -5.95 17.00 -12.75
CA MET A 501 -6.33 16.44 -11.45
C MET A 501 -7.84 16.29 -11.25
N SER A 502 -8.64 17.22 -11.79
CA SER A 502 -10.11 17.13 -11.71
C SER A 502 -10.72 15.94 -12.47
N LEU A 503 -9.94 15.26 -13.29
CA LEU A 503 -10.33 14.05 -14.03
C LEU A 503 -9.97 12.77 -13.27
N VAL A 504 -9.03 12.83 -12.32
CA VAL A 504 -8.59 11.68 -11.53
C VAL A 504 -9.72 11.21 -10.62
N THR A 505 -10.01 9.93 -10.66
CA THR A 505 -11.14 9.31 -9.93
C THR A 505 -10.70 8.42 -8.78
N THR A 506 -9.40 8.13 -8.70
CA THR A 506 -8.78 7.37 -7.60
C THR A 506 -8.15 8.31 -6.60
N LEU A 507 -8.18 7.95 -5.32
CA LEU A 507 -7.75 8.83 -4.22
C LEU A 507 -6.23 9.00 -4.18
N HIS A 508 -5.77 10.21 -4.46
CA HIS A 508 -4.34 10.56 -4.39
C HIS A 508 -4.13 11.96 -3.83
N ASN A 509 -2.99 12.15 -3.18
CA ASN A 509 -2.45 13.45 -2.82
C ASN A 509 -1.47 13.89 -3.90
N PHE A 510 -1.76 14.93 -4.67
CA PHE A 510 -0.81 15.48 -5.63
C PHE A 510 -0.12 16.73 -5.10
N LEU A 511 1.22 16.74 -5.19
CA LEU A 511 2.04 17.92 -4.95
C LEU A 511 2.64 18.38 -6.28
N TYR A 512 2.76 19.69 -6.40
CA TYR A 512 3.10 20.39 -7.63
C TYR A 512 4.10 21.51 -7.37
N ALA A 513 5.03 21.73 -8.32
CA ALA A 513 5.87 22.91 -8.41
C ALA A 513 6.02 23.34 -9.87
N ASP A 514 6.16 24.65 -10.14
CA ASP A 514 6.40 25.15 -11.48
C ASP A 514 7.50 26.23 -11.54
N ARG A 515 7.97 26.48 -12.74
CA ARG A 515 9.00 27.51 -13.01
C ARG A 515 8.51 28.94 -12.82
N GLN A 516 7.19 29.17 -12.62
CA GLN A 516 6.64 30.45 -12.23
C GLN A 516 6.71 30.69 -10.71
N GLY A 517 7.14 29.68 -9.97
CA GLY A 517 7.32 29.74 -8.53
C GLY A 517 6.10 29.34 -7.74
N ASN A 518 5.09 28.72 -8.37
CA ASN A 518 3.95 28.18 -7.64
C ASN A 518 4.27 26.80 -7.04
N ILE A 519 3.71 26.57 -5.86
CA ILE A 519 3.59 25.25 -5.26
C ILE A 519 2.11 25.00 -4.96
N ALA A 520 1.67 23.75 -5.13
CA ALA A 520 0.29 23.40 -4.84
C ALA A 520 0.16 21.96 -4.29
N TYR A 521 -0.95 21.74 -3.61
CA TYR A 521 -1.47 20.45 -3.23
C TYR A 521 -2.92 20.32 -3.69
N PHE A 522 -3.27 19.16 -4.22
CA PHE A 522 -4.64 18.75 -4.53
C PHE A 522 -4.85 17.32 -4.01
N GLY A 523 -5.85 17.14 -3.14
CA GLY A 523 -6.46 15.84 -2.93
C GLY A 523 -7.49 15.63 -4.04
N ASP A 524 -7.55 14.44 -4.59
CA ASP A 524 -8.45 14.11 -5.69
C ASP A 524 -9.14 12.75 -5.50
N GLY A 525 -9.87 12.30 -6.50
CA GLY A 525 -10.62 11.07 -6.47
C GLY A 525 -12.08 11.22 -6.03
N LEU A 526 -12.74 10.09 -5.97
CA LEU A 526 -14.17 9.99 -5.65
C LEU A 526 -14.37 9.66 -4.17
N VAL A 527 -14.55 10.67 -3.34
CA VAL A 527 -14.90 10.49 -1.92
C VAL A 527 -16.42 10.39 -1.79
N PRO A 528 -16.94 9.24 -1.30
CA PRO A 528 -18.38 9.05 -1.14
C PRO A 528 -19.00 9.97 -0.08
N VAL A 529 -20.26 10.35 -0.27
CA VAL A 529 -21.08 11.05 0.72
C VAL A 529 -22.03 10.06 1.37
N GLU A 530 -21.79 9.77 2.64
CA GLU A 530 -22.60 8.85 3.43
C GLU A 530 -23.98 9.44 3.77
N PRO A 531 -25.04 8.64 3.86
CA PRO A 531 -26.33 9.07 4.37
C PRO A 531 -26.22 9.52 5.84
N ALA A 532 -27.10 10.44 6.24
CA ALA A 532 -27.13 10.91 7.62
C ALA A 532 -27.43 9.76 8.61
N GLY A 533 -26.63 9.67 9.66
CA GLY A 533 -26.78 8.68 10.73
C GLY A 533 -26.09 7.33 10.46
N VAL A 534 -25.44 7.17 9.32
CA VAL A 534 -24.62 6.01 9.01
C VAL A 534 -23.21 6.19 9.59
N ASP A 535 -22.68 5.16 10.21
CA ASP A 535 -21.26 5.13 10.66
C ASP A 535 -20.42 4.42 9.58
N PRO A 536 -19.54 5.14 8.88
CA PRO A 536 -18.76 4.56 7.78
C PRO A 536 -17.74 3.52 8.23
N ARG A 537 -17.46 3.43 9.53
CA ARG A 537 -16.54 2.44 10.11
C ARG A 537 -17.17 1.05 10.28
N LEU A 538 -18.48 0.93 10.07
CA LEU A 538 -19.24 -0.32 10.19
C LEU A 538 -19.84 -0.73 8.85
N PRO A 539 -20.11 -2.02 8.62
CA PRO A 539 -20.74 -2.48 7.38
C PRO A 539 -22.05 -1.74 7.10
N GLY A 540 -22.33 -1.51 5.83
CA GLY A 540 -23.60 -0.96 5.38
C GLY A 540 -24.68 -2.04 5.28
N ALA A 541 -25.96 -1.64 5.44
CA ALA A 541 -27.09 -2.46 5.08
C ALA A 541 -27.27 -2.47 3.55
N GLY A 542 -27.22 -3.66 2.93
CA GLY A 542 -27.36 -3.84 1.48
C GLY A 542 -28.82 -3.81 1.00
N ASP A 543 -29.73 -3.24 1.81
CA ASP A 543 -31.17 -3.16 1.53
C ASP A 543 -31.61 -1.88 0.80
N GLY A 544 -30.66 -1.01 0.45
CA GLY A 544 -30.91 0.27 -0.21
C GLY A 544 -31.08 1.47 0.74
N THR A 545 -31.13 1.26 2.07
CA THR A 545 -31.32 2.35 3.03
C THR A 545 -30.04 3.11 3.37
N GLN A 546 -28.87 2.50 3.12
CA GLN A 546 -27.55 3.03 3.49
C GLN A 546 -26.62 3.24 2.30
N GLN A 547 -27.20 3.49 1.12
CA GLN A 547 -26.43 3.75 -0.09
C GLN A 547 -25.81 5.14 -0.07
N TRP A 548 -24.62 5.27 -0.67
CA TRP A 548 -23.99 6.58 -0.88
C TRP A 548 -24.93 7.53 -1.63
N THR A 549 -24.98 8.79 -1.19
CA THR A 549 -25.85 9.82 -1.76
C THR A 549 -25.22 10.62 -2.89
N GLY A 550 -23.95 10.38 -3.17
CA GLY A 550 -23.14 11.05 -4.21
C GLY A 550 -21.67 11.06 -3.83
N PHE A 551 -20.91 11.92 -4.47
CA PHE A 551 -19.49 12.12 -4.22
C PHE A 551 -19.20 13.59 -3.91
N VAL A 552 -18.12 13.83 -3.15
CA VAL A 552 -17.62 15.17 -2.87
C VAL A 552 -17.12 15.80 -4.17
N PRO A 553 -17.63 16.97 -4.59
CA PRO A 553 -17.13 17.63 -5.81
C PRO A 553 -15.65 18.00 -5.69
N PHE A 554 -14.87 17.83 -6.75
CA PHE A 554 -13.43 18.16 -6.78
C PHE A 554 -13.12 19.59 -6.26
N ALA A 555 -13.98 20.57 -6.55
CA ALA A 555 -13.81 21.94 -6.05
C ALA A 555 -13.93 22.07 -4.50
N GLN A 556 -14.46 21.05 -3.83
CA GLN A 556 -14.58 20.97 -2.37
C GLN A 556 -13.55 20.02 -1.76
N MET A 557 -12.81 19.26 -2.58
CA MET A 557 -11.70 18.44 -2.11
C MET A 557 -10.59 19.34 -1.54
N PRO A 558 -9.74 18.77 -0.63
CA PRO A 558 -8.67 19.55 -0.02
C PRO A 558 -7.69 20.05 -1.07
N HIS A 559 -7.36 21.31 -0.98
CA HIS A 559 -6.32 21.88 -1.82
C HIS A 559 -5.66 23.09 -1.15
N SER A 560 -4.42 23.35 -1.54
CA SER A 560 -3.67 24.52 -1.08
C SER A 560 -2.75 25.00 -2.20
N VAL A 561 -2.71 26.32 -2.40
CA VAL A 561 -1.85 26.96 -3.40
C VAL A 561 -1.06 28.06 -2.70
N ASN A 562 0.27 28.03 -2.84
CA ASN A 562 1.18 29.03 -2.32
C ASN A 562 0.94 29.41 -0.84
N PRO A 563 0.91 28.42 0.10
CA PRO A 563 0.60 28.69 1.48
C PRO A 563 1.63 29.63 2.14
N GLY A 564 1.18 30.44 3.10
CA GLY A 564 2.03 31.41 3.78
C GLY A 564 3.19 30.80 4.59
N GLN A 565 3.14 29.51 4.93
CA GLN A 565 4.28 28.79 5.54
C GLN A 565 5.43 28.49 4.55
N GLY A 566 5.17 28.56 3.24
CA GLY A 566 6.16 28.40 2.18
C GLY A 566 6.59 26.97 1.87
N PHE A 567 5.84 26.00 2.34
CA PHE A 567 5.99 24.60 1.95
C PHE A 567 4.66 23.84 2.13
N LEU A 568 4.57 22.71 1.46
CA LEU A 568 3.55 21.69 1.62
C LEU A 568 4.25 20.36 1.79
N ASP A 569 3.84 19.57 2.75
CA ASP A 569 4.41 18.26 3.02
C ASP A 569 3.31 17.20 3.15
N ASN A 570 3.61 16.01 2.71
CA ASN A 570 2.73 14.86 2.81
C ASN A 570 3.53 13.58 3.06
N TRP A 571 3.06 12.73 3.92
CA TRP A 571 3.50 11.35 4.11
C TRP A 571 2.28 10.50 4.41
N ASN A 572 1.37 10.41 3.44
CA ASN A 572 0.02 9.88 3.56
C ASN A 572 -0.75 10.59 4.71
N THR A 573 -0.53 11.89 4.81
CA THR A 573 -0.98 12.74 5.90
C THR A 573 -2.46 13.03 5.74
N LYS A 574 -3.18 13.17 6.86
CA LYS A 574 -4.56 13.69 6.84
C LYS A 574 -4.63 14.93 5.94
N PRO A 575 -5.51 14.96 4.93
CA PRO A 575 -5.51 16.04 3.95
C PRO A 575 -5.75 17.42 4.56
N SER A 576 -6.78 17.56 5.41
CA SER A 576 -7.09 18.81 6.12
C SER A 576 -7.91 18.58 7.39
N GLN A 577 -8.16 19.63 8.17
CA GLN A 577 -9.03 19.61 9.36
C GLN A 577 -10.53 19.69 9.05
N GLN A 578 -10.93 19.55 7.79
CA GLN A 578 -12.34 19.67 7.43
C GLN A 578 -13.18 18.48 7.90
N ALA A 579 -14.42 18.74 8.28
CA ALA A 579 -15.30 17.77 8.92
C ALA A 579 -15.75 16.60 8.03
N PHE A 580 -15.68 16.71 6.71
CA PHE A 580 -16.10 15.61 5.84
C PHE A 580 -15.07 14.48 5.75
N TYR A 581 -13.84 14.69 6.24
CA TYR A 581 -12.86 13.64 6.43
C TYR A 581 -13.15 12.75 7.63
N GLN A 582 -14.33 12.85 8.21
CA GLN A 582 -14.83 11.94 9.23
C GLN A 582 -14.97 10.50 8.74
N GLN A 583 -14.51 10.22 7.52
CA GLN A 583 -14.58 8.90 6.90
C GLN A 583 -13.29 8.11 7.01
N ASN A 584 -12.47 8.40 8.00
CA ASN A 584 -11.37 7.54 8.34
C ASN A 584 -11.92 6.25 9.00
N SER A 585 -12.44 5.35 8.18
CA SER A 585 -12.89 4.03 8.63
C SER A 585 -11.83 2.97 8.37
N GLY A 586 -10.74 3.37 7.70
CA GLY A 586 -9.75 2.46 7.21
C GLY A 586 -8.73 2.04 8.25
N ASP A 587 -7.66 1.48 7.75
CA ASP A 587 -6.54 1.00 8.53
C ASP A 587 -5.63 2.15 8.98
N GLU A 588 -5.82 3.35 8.37
CA GLU A 588 -5.08 4.56 8.66
C GLU A 588 -5.80 5.42 9.71
N TYR A 589 -5.15 5.58 10.86
CA TYR A 589 -5.65 6.44 11.93
C TYR A 589 -4.73 7.63 12.11
N TRP A 590 -5.09 8.73 11.45
CA TRP A 590 -4.40 9.98 11.68
C TRP A 590 -4.68 10.48 13.09
N GLY A 591 -3.62 10.74 13.82
CA GLY A 591 -3.69 11.25 15.19
C GLY A 591 -2.57 12.22 15.50
N THR A 592 -2.47 12.59 16.78
CA THR A 592 -1.42 13.49 17.28
C THR A 592 -0.02 12.96 16.95
N ILE A 593 0.15 11.64 17.06
CA ILE A 593 1.40 10.95 16.70
C ILE A 593 1.26 10.41 15.31
N PHE A 594 1.88 11.07 14.34
CA PHE A 594 1.88 10.66 12.95
C PHE A 594 3.23 10.93 12.30
N ARG A 595 3.71 10.01 11.48
CA ARG A 595 5.07 10.04 10.89
C ARG A 595 5.39 11.31 10.10
N SER A 596 4.40 11.94 9.49
CA SER A 596 4.60 13.20 8.75
C SER A 596 5.08 14.36 9.60
N GLN A 597 4.93 14.29 10.95
CA GLN A 597 5.53 15.31 11.82
C GLN A 597 7.05 15.42 11.63
N LEU A 598 7.72 14.32 11.29
CA LEU A 598 9.16 14.33 11.05
C LEU A 598 9.54 15.19 9.85
N ILE A 599 8.90 14.96 8.69
CA ILE A 599 9.19 15.76 7.50
C ILE A 599 8.75 17.21 7.67
N SER A 600 7.61 17.44 8.33
CA SER A 600 7.16 18.80 8.70
C SER A 600 8.18 19.53 9.58
N GLN A 601 8.75 18.87 10.59
CA GLN A 601 9.77 19.45 11.47
C GLN A 601 11.04 19.78 10.69
N LEU A 602 11.50 18.88 9.82
CA LEU A 602 12.68 19.09 8.99
C LEU A 602 12.45 20.23 8.00
N ALA A 603 11.30 20.31 7.35
CA ALA A 603 10.94 21.41 6.47
C ALA A 603 10.84 22.75 7.21
N LYS A 604 10.33 22.77 8.45
CA LYS A 604 10.26 23.98 9.30
C LYS A 604 11.63 24.43 9.79
N ALA A 605 12.57 23.52 9.97
CA ALA A 605 13.88 23.81 10.57
C ALA A 605 14.77 24.70 9.68
N SER A 606 14.52 24.74 8.35
CA SER A 606 15.29 25.56 7.42
C SER A 606 14.43 26.64 6.76
N THR A 607 15.01 27.82 6.56
CA THR A 607 14.45 28.90 5.75
C THR A 607 15.19 29.06 4.41
N SER A 608 16.14 28.16 4.11
CA SER A 608 16.96 28.13 2.89
C SER A 608 17.12 26.66 2.47
N ILE A 609 16.04 26.12 1.92
CA ILE A 609 15.98 24.73 1.48
C ILE A 609 16.57 24.60 0.07
N SER A 610 17.46 23.64 -0.15
CA SER A 610 17.99 23.27 -1.46
C SER A 610 17.56 21.85 -1.86
N VAL A 611 17.82 21.43 -3.09
CA VAL A 611 17.66 20.04 -3.53
C VAL A 611 18.46 19.11 -2.59
N THR A 612 19.71 19.42 -2.32
CA THR A 612 20.55 18.63 -1.37
C THR A 612 19.97 18.60 0.05
N TYR A 613 19.26 19.64 0.49
CA TYR A 613 18.57 19.60 1.78
C TYR A 613 17.40 18.62 1.76
N LEU A 614 16.63 18.56 0.66
CA LEU A 614 15.53 17.59 0.47
C LEU A 614 16.05 16.15 0.44
N GLU A 615 17.17 15.91 -0.26
CA GLU A 615 17.88 14.63 -0.24
C GLU A 615 18.35 14.25 1.18
N GLY A 616 18.77 15.24 1.99
CA GLY A 616 19.09 15.06 3.40
C GLY A 616 17.85 14.69 4.26
N ILE A 617 16.65 15.11 3.87
CA ILE A 617 15.41 14.64 4.49
C ILE A 617 15.20 13.16 4.18
N GLU A 618 15.38 12.73 2.92
CA GLU A 618 15.33 11.32 2.54
C GLU A 618 16.30 10.47 3.37
N HIS A 619 17.55 10.94 3.50
CA HIS A 619 18.53 10.29 4.38
C HIS A 619 18.05 10.20 5.82
N SER A 620 17.42 11.27 6.34
CA SER A 620 16.93 11.32 7.71
C SER A 620 15.78 10.33 7.97
N ILE A 621 14.84 10.19 7.05
CA ILE A 621 13.72 9.24 7.18
C ILE A 621 14.17 7.80 6.88
N GLY A 622 15.00 7.59 5.89
CA GLY A 622 15.49 6.26 5.49
C GLY A 622 16.40 5.59 6.52
N THR A 623 17.09 6.35 7.35
CA THR A 623 17.96 5.79 8.42
C THR A 623 17.31 5.78 9.78
N ILE A 624 16.18 6.43 9.98
CA ILE A 624 15.72 6.87 11.28
C ILE A 624 14.37 6.30 11.69
N ASP A 625 13.47 6.11 10.74
CA ASP A 625 12.11 5.63 11.02
C ASP A 625 11.84 4.37 10.22
N ASN A 626 11.46 3.31 10.92
CA ASN A 626 11.05 2.06 10.29
C ASN A 626 9.55 2.05 9.94
N GLY A 627 8.91 3.21 9.87
CA GLY A 627 7.47 3.34 9.59
C GLY A 627 6.59 3.27 10.84
N ASP A 628 7.15 2.98 12.02
CA ASP A 628 6.38 2.74 13.25
C ASP A 628 6.15 4.00 14.10
N ASN A 629 6.41 5.19 13.58
CA ASN A 629 6.27 6.47 14.30
C ASN A 629 7.07 6.58 15.62
N THR A 630 8.12 5.78 15.77
CA THR A 630 8.88 5.74 17.03
C THR A 630 9.56 7.07 17.33
N ARG A 631 10.14 7.72 16.33
CA ARG A 631 10.79 9.03 16.54
C ARG A 631 9.77 10.14 16.83
N PRO A 632 8.68 10.29 16.07
CA PRO A 632 7.62 11.23 16.44
C PRO A 632 6.98 10.93 17.79
N ALA A 633 6.93 9.66 18.21
CA ALA A 633 6.34 9.26 19.49
C ALA A 633 7.23 9.61 20.70
N ALA A 634 8.54 9.60 20.57
CA ALA A 634 9.47 9.81 21.68
C ALA A 634 9.18 11.07 22.52
N PRO A 635 8.93 12.27 21.94
CA PRO A 635 8.61 13.47 22.72
C PRO A 635 7.30 13.38 23.52
N PHE A 636 6.41 12.48 23.13
CA PHE A 636 5.12 12.31 23.79
C PHE A 636 5.18 11.30 24.95
N PHE A 637 6.01 10.28 24.88
CA PHE A 637 6.05 9.20 25.87
C PHE A 637 7.18 9.34 26.89
N ILE A 638 8.39 9.72 26.48
CA ILE A 638 9.55 9.81 27.37
C ILE A 638 9.31 10.73 28.57
N PRO A 639 8.71 11.93 28.45
CA PRO A 639 8.43 12.78 29.62
C PRO A 639 7.50 12.15 30.64
N PHE A 640 6.53 11.32 30.20
CA PHE A 640 5.66 10.60 31.13
C PHE A 640 6.43 9.50 31.87
N LEU A 641 7.22 8.71 31.16
CA LEU A 641 8.06 7.66 31.74
C LEU A 641 9.03 8.20 32.76
N VAL A 642 9.75 9.30 32.45
CA VAL A 642 10.71 9.93 33.37
C VAL A 642 10.03 10.44 34.65
N ARG A 643 8.86 11.08 34.53
CA ARG A 643 8.08 11.53 35.69
C ARG A 643 7.55 10.36 36.50
N ALA A 644 7.05 9.32 35.88
CA ALA A 644 6.58 8.10 36.53
C ALA A 644 7.70 7.45 37.36
N TYR A 645 8.86 7.26 36.76
CA TYR A 645 10.04 6.72 37.43
C TYR A 645 10.42 7.57 38.67
N GLN A 646 10.49 8.88 38.50
CA GLN A 646 10.82 9.79 39.61
C GLN A 646 9.79 9.72 40.77
N ALA A 647 8.50 9.66 40.41
CA ALA A 647 7.43 9.56 41.42
C ALA A 647 7.51 8.24 42.21
N LEU A 648 7.75 7.11 41.49
CA LEU A 648 7.87 5.80 42.15
C LEU A 648 9.13 5.67 43.01
N VAL A 649 10.25 6.29 42.59
CA VAL A 649 11.46 6.37 43.40
C VAL A 649 11.18 7.14 44.71
N GLN A 650 10.47 8.27 44.63
CA GLN A 650 10.09 9.06 45.83
C GLN A 650 9.12 8.28 46.74
N ALA A 651 8.24 7.46 46.15
CA ALA A 651 7.31 6.64 46.94
C ALA A 651 7.96 5.38 47.54
N GLY A 652 9.18 5.03 47.12
CA GLY A 652 9.85 3.79 47.51
C GLY A 652 9.19 2.55 46.96
N ASP A 653 8.58 2.65 45.77
CA ASP A 653 7.90 1.53 45.11
C ASP A 653 8.90 0.41 44.75
N PRO A 654 8.60 -0.88 45.06
CA PRO A 654 9.49 -1.99 44.77
C PRO A 654 9.91 -2.12 43.29
N ILE A 655 9.08 -1.70 42.37
CA ILE A 655 9.32 -1.81 40.89
C ILE A 655 10.55 -1.02 40.43
N VAL A 656 10.98 -0.03 41.21
CA VAL A 656 12.18 0.79 40.95
C VAL A 656 13.37 0.39 41.81
N SER A 657 13.31 -0.78 42.50
CA SER A 657 14.37 -1.27 43.36
C SER A 657 15.67 -1.52 42.60
N PRO A 658 16.79 -0.87 42.93
CA PRO A 658 18.07 -1.15 42.24
C PRO A 658 18.61 -2.56 42.47
N ALA A 659 18.09 -3.28 43.43
CA ALA A 659 18.49 -4.67 43.69
C ALA A 659 17.85 -5.62 42.68
N ASP A 660 16.61 -5.33 42.30
CA ASP A 660 15.83 -6.16 41.37
C ASP A 660 15.99 -5.69 39.93
N HIS A 661 16.15 -4.37 39.72
CA HIS A 661 16.24 -3.71 38.42
C HIS A 661 17.47 -2.78 38.34
N PRO A 662 18.70 -3.33 38.30
CA PRO A 662 19.95 -2.54 38.40
C PRO A 662 20.15 -1.60 37.19
N ASP A 663 19.63 -1.96 36.02
CA ASP A 663 19.83 -1.24 34.76
C ASP A 663 18.74 -0.20 34.47
N LEU A 664 17.64 -0.20 35.23
CA LEU A 664 16.48 0.69 35.02
C LEU A 664 16.87 2.16 35.04
N LYS A 665 17.62 2.58 36.04
CA LYS A 665 18.08 3.97 36.18
C LYS A 665 18.92 4.41 34.98
N GLN A 666 19.75 3.53 34.44
CA GLN A 666 20.58 3.82 33.29
C GLN A 666 19.70 3.93 32.01
N ALA A 667 18.72 3.05 31.83
CA ALA A 667 17.78 3.09 30.72
C ALA A 667 16.96 4.39 30.72
N VAL A 668 16.40 4.78 31.89
CA VAL A 668 15.70 6.08 32.04
C VAL A 668 16.63 7.24 31.69
N ASN A 669 17.89 7.21 32.13
CA ASN A 669 18.84 8.29 31.85
C ASN A 669 19.20 8.35 30.36
N VAL A 670 19.37 7.22 29.69
CA VAL A 670 19.61 7.15 28.24
C VAL A 670 18.46 7.77 27.46
N LEU A 671 17.21 7.42 27.81
CA LEU A 671 16.01 8.00 27.18
C LEU A 671 15.84 9.49 27.49
N ALA A 672 16.06 9.92 28.74
CA ALA A 672 15.90 11.30 29.15
C ALA A 672 16.86 12.28 28.45
N HIS A 673 18.00 11.81 27.99
CA HIS A 673 19.01 12.61 27.27
C HIS A 673 19.00 12.35 25.76
N TRP A 674 18.13 11.47 25.26
CA TRP A 674 18.03 11.19 23.86
C TRP A 674 17.30 12.34 23.14
N ASN A 675 17.86 12.77 22.01
CA ASN A 675 17.29 13.84 21.20
C ASN A 675 16.21 13.37 20.22
N GLY A 676 15.79 12.09 20.29
CA GLY A 676 14.82 11.48 19.39
C GLY A 676 15.39 11.14 18.00
N VAL A 677 16.67 11.40 17.76
CA VAL A 677 17.31 11.03 16.49
C VAL A 677 17.72 9.56 16.55
N THR A 678 17.26 8.82 15.59
CA THR A 678 17.58 7.41 15.45
C THR A 678 18.75 7.26 14.49
N THR A 679 19.85 6.77 15.02
CA THR A 679 21.02 6.41 14.22
C THR A 679 21.32 4.94 14.42
N LEU A 680 21.87 4.29 13.41
CA LEU A 680 22.43 2.95 13.56
C LEU A 680 23.38 2.93 14.77
N GLY A 681 23.23 1.94 15.63
CA GLY A 681 24.03 1.85 16.84
C GLY A 681 23.52 2.70 18.02
N SER A 682 22.35 3.37 17.92
CA SER A 682 21.78 4.13 19.03
C SER A 682 21.18 3.22 20.12
N PRO A 683 21.72 3.17 21.35
CA PRO A 683 21.09 2.41 22.43
C PRO A 683 19.73 2.97 22.84
N ALA A 684 19.55 4.29 22.74
CA ALA A 684 18.28 4.95 23.11
C ALA A 684 17.15 4.49 22.20
N MET A 685 17.41 4.32 20.92
CA MET A 685 16.43 3.83 19.95
C MET A 685 16.00 2.40 20.29
N SER A 686 16.96 1.48 20.52
CA SER A 686 16.64 0.10 20.91
C SER A 686 15.80 0.04 22.16
N VAL A 687 16.15 0.83 23.19
CA VAL A 687 15.40 0.88 24.45
C VAL A 687 14.00 1.43 24.21
N PHE A 688 13.87 2.53 23.45
CA PHE A 688 12.60 3.19 23.23
C PHE A 688 11.60 2.34 22.44
N MET A 689 12.05 1.72 21.36
CA MET A 689 11.19 0.85 20.55
C MET A 689 10.64 -0.32 21.38
N ASN A 690 11.51 -1.04 22.06
CA ASN A 690 11.07 -2.16 22.89
C ASN A 690 10.22 -1.72 24.09
N PHE A 691 10.48 -0.54 24.66
CA PHE A 691 9.64 0.06 25.70
C PHE A 691 8.23 0.36 25.17
N LEU A 692 8.12 0.97 24.00
CA LEU A 692 6.82 1.39 23.47
C LEU A 692 5.94 0.18 23.14
N GLU A 693 6.54 -0.84 22.57
CA GLU A 693 5.89 -2.12 22.27
C GLU A 693 5.47 -2.88 23.54
N ALA A 694 6.35 -2.95 24.52
CA ALA A 694 6.03 -3.54 25.83
C ALA A 694 4.91 -2.75 26.54
N TYR A 695 4.90 -1.42 26.39
CA TYR A 695 3.88 -0.56 26.98
C TYR A 695 2.50 -0.77 26.32
N GLU A 696 2.45 -0.89 25.01
CA GLU A 696 1.24 -1.27 24.28
C GLU A 696 0.72 -2.61 24.76
N HIS A 697 1.57 -3.62 24.80
CA HIS A 697 1.23 -4.96 25.26
C HIS A 697 0.71 -4.94 26.72
N ASN A 698 1.41 -4.28 27.62
CA ASN A 698 1.05 -4.23 29.03
C ASN A 698 -0.25 -3.47 29.31
N VAL A 699 -0.55 -2.44 28.50
CA VAL A 699 -1.80 -1.69 28.66
C VAL A 699 -3.00 -2.41 28.06
N PHE A 700 -2.85 -3.01 26.87
CA PHE A 700 -3.99 -3.52 26.09
C PHE A 700 -4.09 -5.04 26.07
N GLU A 701 -2.99 -5.78 26.20
CA GLU A 701 -3.00 -7.25 26.07
C GLU A 701 -2.85 -8.01 27.39
N GLY A 702 -2.67 -7.34 28.50
CA GLY A 702 -2.69 -7.99 29.81
C GLY A 702 -1.34 -8.37 30.41
N GLY A 703 -0.22 -7.86 29.87
CA GLY A 703 1.13 -7.97 30.43
C GLY A 703 1.90 -9.23 30.06
N LEU A 704 3.23 -9.11 30.02
CA LEU A 704 4.17 -10.21 29.73
C LEU A 704 4.28 -11.26 30.88
N SER A 705 3.84 -10.91 32.08
CA SER A 705 3.91 -11.80 33.25
C SER A 705 2.58 -12.51 33.51
N PRO A 706 2.53 -13.85 33.48
CA PRO A 706 1.30 -14.61 33.67
C PRO A 706 0.75 -14.63 35.11
N GLY A 707 0.85 -13.56 35.87
CA GLY A 707 0.38 -13.51 37.24
C GLY A 707 -0.14 -12.15 37.71
N GLU A 708 0.11 -11.11 36.99
CA GLU A 708 -0.25 -9.74 37.38
C GLU A 708 -1.30 -9.11 36.45
N GLN A 709 -2.45 -9.77 36.32
CA GLN A 709 -3.61 -9.15 35.71
C GLN A 709 -4.15 -8.09 36.70
N TYR A 710 -3.95 -6.83 36.38
CA TYR A 710 -4.67 -5.74 37.05
C TYR A 710 -6.17 -5.91 36.79
N THR A 711 -6.91 -6.26 37.82
CA THR A 711 -8.35 -6.51 37.74
C THR A 711 -9.09 -5.24 37.28
N GLY A 712 -9.83 -5.35 36.20
CA GLY A 712 -10.66 -4.27 35.64
C GLY A 712 -10.23 -3.76 34.27
N LYS A 713 -9.17 -4.31 33.67
CA LYS A 713 -8.75 -4.00 32.30
C LYS A 713 -9.68 -4.65 31.28
N VAL A 714 -9.99 -3.93 30.25
CA VAL A 714 -10.52 -4.52 29.02
C VAL A 714 -9.32 -5.13 28.28
N ASN A 715 -9.34 -6.45 28.14
CA ASN A 715 -8.30 -7.14 27.41
C ASN A 715 -8.59 -7.00 25.90
N PHE A 716 -7.68 -6.41 25.14
CA PHE A 716 -7.74 -6.29 23.69
C PHE A 716 -7.06 -7.48 22.99
N SER A 717 -6.64 -8.48 23.72
CA SER A 717 -5.78 -9.58 23.24
C SER A 717 -6.48 -10.67 22.41
N ASP A 718 -7.62 -10.38 21.80
CA ASP A 718 -8.00 -11.19 20.66
C ASP A 718 -7.12 -10.77 19.46
N GLY A 719 -6.03 -11.47 19.24
CA GLY A 719 -5.10 -11.19 18.12
C GLY A 719 -5.73 -11.23 16.73
N SER A 720 -7.04 -11.42 16.63
CA SER A 720 -7.84 -11.24 15.43
C SER A 720 -8.29 -9.78 15.19
N LEU A 721 -8.13 -8.89 16.17
CA LEU A 721 -8.73 -7.56 16.16
C LEU A 721 -7.80 -6.44 15.69
N GLY A 722 -6.57 -6.75 15.33
CA GLY A 722 -5.65 -5.80 14.68
C GLY A 722 -5.24 -4.58 15.50
N LEU A 723 -5.37 -4.65 16.85
CA LEU A 723 -4.87 -3.59 17.73
C LEU A 723 -3.44 -3.80 18.17
N GLY A 724 -2.90 -4.96 18.01
CA GLY A 724 -1.53 -5.30 18.34
C GLY A 724 -0.86 -5.95 17.15
N SER A 725 0.33 -5.55 16.82
CA SER A 725 1.27 -6.30 15.98
C SER A 725 1.11 -6.21 14.46
N TYR A 726 0.96 -5.05 13.85
CA TYR A 726 1.25 -5.05 12.42
C TYR A 726 2.17 -3.90 12.06
N GLY A 727 3.39 -4.29 11.74
CA GLY A 727 4.33 -3.48 10.99
C GLY A 727 3.61 -2.85 9.79
N GLY A 728 3.80 -1.60 9.58
CA GLY A 728 3.05 -0.76 8.68
C GLY A 728 2.27 0.27 9.50
N LEU A 729 1.14 0.58 9.18
CA LEU A 729 0.38 1.71 9.70
C LEU A 729 -0.41 1.38 10.98
N GLY A 730 -0.50 0.11 11.35
CA GLY A 730 -1.25 -0.34 12.54
C GLY A 730 -0.72 0.18 13.89
N GLY A 731 0.60 0.31 14.03
CA GLY A 731 1.22 0.87 15.24
C GLY A 731 0.80 2.30 15.54
N MET A 732 0.51 3.11 14.52
CA MET A 732 0.09 4.51 14.70
C MET A 732 -1.23 4.64 15.46
N ALA A 733 -2.20 3.80 15.17
CA ALA A 733 -3.50 3.80 15.85
C ALA A 733 -3.33 3.51 17.34
N THR A 734 -2.52 2.52 17.67
CA THR A 734 -2.28 2.13 19.05
C THR A 734 -1.48 3.18 19.81
N TYR A 735 -0.48 3.78 19.20
CA TYR A 735 0.27 4.87 19.83
C TYR A 735 -0.59 6.12 20.07
N ASN A 736 -1.49 6.46 19.16
CA ASN A 736 -2.47 7.52 19.38
C ASN A 736 -3.43 7.17 20.53
N LEU A 737 -3.89 5.91 20.61
CA LEU A 737 -4.73 5.45 21.71
C LEU A 737 -4.00 5.51 23.05
N LEU A 738 -2.75 5.06 23.13
CA LEU A 738 -1.90 5.19 24.32
C LEU A 738 -1.69 6.66 24.72
N TYR A 739 -1.45 7.52 23.75
CA TYR A 739 -1.30 8.95 23.96
C TYR A 739 -2.58 9.56 24.54
N HIS A 740 -3.73 9.26 23.98
CA HIS A 740 -5.03 9.69 24.51
C HIS A 740 -5.25 9.17 25.92
N ALA A 741 -4.95 7.91 26.18
CA ALA A 741 -5.06 7.31 27.50
C ALA A 741 -4.22 8.06 28.56
N LEU A 742 -2.97 8.39 28.22
CA LEU A 742 -2.09 9.18 29.12
C LEU A 742 -2.62 10.58 29.42
N HIS A 743 -3.27 11.23 28.47
CA HIS A 743 -3.80 12.59 28.62
C HIS A 743 -5.18 12.62 29.28
N THR A 744 -5.97 11.55 29.19
CA THR A 744 -7.26 11.40 29.88
C THR A 744 -7.11 11.62 31.39
N THR A 745 -5.99 11.16 31.98
CA THR A 745 -5.69 11.34 33.40
C THR A 745 -5.38 12.80 33.79
N GLN A 746 -5.18 13.70 32.83
CA GLN A 746 -4.88 15.11 33.05
C GLN A 746 -6.08 16.02 32.70
N GLY A 747 -7.24 15.49 32.40
CA GLY A 747 -8.45 16.25 32.08
C GLY A 747 -8.45 16.88 30.69
N VAL A 748 -7.48 16.54 29.83
CA VAL A 748 -7.43 16.97 28.43
C VAL A 748 -7.94 15.83 27.58
N GLN A 749 -9.12 16.00 26.99
CA GLN A 749 -9.72 15.00 26.11
C GLN A 749 -9.94 15.56 24.73
N PRO A 750 -9.22 15.05 23.72
CA PRO A 750 -9.40 15.54 22.36
C PRO A 750 -10.77 15.18 21.76
N CYS A 751 -11.36 14.05 22.13
CA CYS A 751 -12.68 13.59 21.64
C CYS A 751 -13.84 13.87 22.63
N GLY A 752 -13.59 14.63 23.70
CA GLY A 752 -14.62 15.04 24.66
C GLY A 752 -15.33 13.86 25.34
N THR A 753 -16.66 13.91 25.39
CA THR A 753 -17.49 12.86 26.00
C THR A 753 -17.67 11.62 25.12
N LEU A 754 -17.18 11.62 23.89
CA LEU A 754 -17.28 10.48 22.95
C LEU A 754 -16.24 9.40 23.27
N CYS A 755 -15.12 9.77 23.89
CA CYS A 755 -14.07 8.84 24.26
C CYS A 755 -14.30 8.18 25.61
N TYR A 756 -13.60 7.08 25.84
CA TYR A 756 -13.66 6.33 27.08
C TYR A 756 -13.07 7.12 28.26
N GLN A 757 -13.88 7.34 29.29
CA GLN A 757 -13.53 8.12 30.47
C GLN A 757 -13.05 7.25 31.64
N GLY A 758 -13.16 5.93 31.53
CA GLY A 758 -12.90 4.99 32.63
C GLY A 758 -11.42 4.73 32.93
N GLY A 759 -10.53 5.16 32.04
CA GLY A 759 -9.08 4.97 32.16
C GLY A 759 -8.63 3.53 31.82
N TYR A 760 -7.58 3.41 31.02
CA TYR A 760 -7.03 2.13 30.57
C TYR A 760 -6.04 1.50 31.57
N PHE A 761 -5.63 2.24 32.58
CA PHE A 761 -4.51 1.85 33.44
C PHE A 761 -4.93 1.23 34.77
N GLY A 762 -6.23 1.11 35.08
CA GLY A 762 -6.72 0.58 36.34
C GLY A 762 -6.17 1.29 37.58
N GLY A 763 -5.72 2.56 37.47
CA GLY A 763 -5.09 3.31 38.56
C GLY A 763 -3.57 3.13 38.69
N HIS A 764 -2.94 2.32 37.81
CA HIS A 764 -1.52 1.93 37.88
C HIS A 764 -0.70 2.48 36.71
N ARG A 765 -1.02 3.69 36.20
CA ARG A 765 -0.35 4.29 35.05
C ARG A 765 1.18 4.33 35.17
N ASP A 766 1.66 4.83 36.32
CA ASP A 766 3.09 5.06 36.54
C ASP A 766 3.85 3.74 36.70
N GLN A 767 3.23 2.75 37.35
CA GLN A 767 3.79 1.40 37.43
C GLN A 767 3.87 0.75 36.06
N LEU A 768 2.82 0.84 35.23
CA LEU A 768 2.81 0.25 33.90
C LEU A 768 3.87 0.85 32.97
N LEU A 769 4.10 2.17 33.03
CA LEU A 769 5.19 2.81 32.29
C LEU A 769 6.56 2.24 32.67
N VAL A 770 6.81 2.09 33.98
CA VAL A 770 8.12 1.60 34.45
C VAL A 770 8.27 0.10 34.28
N GLU A 771 7.22 -0.68 34.47
CA GLU A 771 7.19 -2.12 34.19
C GLU A 771 7.54 -2.40 32.74
N SER A 772 6.91 -1.68 31.81
CA SER A 772 7.20 -1.82 30.37
C SER A 772 8.65 -1.50 30.02
N LEU A 773 9.28 -0.57 30.71
CA LEU A 773 10.71 -0.33 30.53
C LEU A 773 11.56 -1.48 31.10
N ASN A 774 11.18 -2.07 32.23
CA ASN A 774 11.84 -3.26 32.77
C ASN A 774 11.72 -4.46 31.84
N ASP A 775 10.55 -4.65 31.21
CA ASP A 775 10.34 -5.69 30.21
C ASP A 775 11.25 -5.48 29.00
N ALA A 776 11.33 -4.24 28.48
CA ALA A 776 12.23 -3.88 27.40
C ALA A 776 13.72 -4.18 27.76
N ILE A 777 14.15 -3.84 28.98
CA ILE A 777 15.49 -4.13 29.46
C ILE A 777 15.73 -5.65 29.49
N THR A 778 14.77 -6.41 29.99
CA THR A 778 14.85 -7.88 30.07
C THR A 778 14.99 -8.50 28.69
N ILE A 779 14.21 -8.04 27.72
CA ILE A 779 14.25 -8.49 26.33
C ILE A 779 15.60 -8.16 25.69
N LEU A 780 16.06 -6.91 25.81
CA LEU A 780 17.31 -6.45 25.21
C LEU A 780 18.56 -7.07 25.85
N SER A 781 18.54 -7.32 27.15
CA SER A 781 19.65 -7.99 27.85
C SER A 781 19.70 -9.50 27.61
N GLY A 782 18.59 -10.10 27.24
CA GLY A 782 18.44 -11.53 26.96
C GLY A 782 19.07 -11.97 25.63
N THR A 783 18.91 -13.26 25.33
CA THR A 783 19.28 -13.89 24.06
C THR A 783 18.05 -14.24 23.23
N GLY A 784 16.85 -13.83 23.69
CA GLY A 784 15.58 -14.03 23.02
C GLY A 784 15.36 -13.07 21.86
N THR A 785 14.23 -13.21 21.19
CA THR A 785 13.81 -12.33 20.10
C THR A 785 13.24 -11.03 20.69
N GLN A 786 13.63 -9.89 20.16
CA GLN A 786 13.05 -8.59 20.49
C GLN A 786 11.58 -8.55 20.05
N LEU A 787 10.75 -7.85 20.80
CA LEU A 787 9.34 -7.66 20.45
C LEU A 787 9.24 -6.98 19.07
N GLY A 788 8.35 -7.52 18.23
CA GLY A 788 8.03 -6.96 16.92
C GLY A 788 9.09 -7.11 15.83
N GLN A 789 10.32 -7.43 16.19
CA GLN A 789 11.47 -7.33 15.27
C GLN A 789 12.16 -8.67 15.19
N ASN A 790 11.93 -9.76 15.14
CA ASN A 790 12.71 -11.01 14.98
C ASN A 790 14.26 -10.87 15.13
N VAL A 791 14.72 -9.85 15.87
CA VAL A 791 16.10 -9.54 16.13
C VAL A 791 16.49 -10.10 17.50
N PRO A 792 17.58 -10.85 17.63
CA PRO A 792 18.03 -11.36 18.93
C PRO A 792 18.35 -10.22 19.90
N GLY A 793 18.04 -10.41 21.18
CA GLY A 793 18.55 -9.57 22.24
C GLY A 793 20.09 -9.54 22.25
N PHE A 794 20.69 -8.56 22.87
CA PHE A 794 22.14 -8.35 22.85
C PHE A 794 22.93 -9.29 23.74
N GLY A 795 22.27 -10.07 24.59
CA GLY A 795 22.92 -11.03 25.49
C GLY A 795 23.85 -10.35 26.52
N THR A 796 23.64 -9.10 26.83
CA THR A 796 24.43 -8.30 27.77
C THR A 796 23.57 -7.24 28.45
N THR A 797 23.84 -6.93 29.71
CA THR A 797 23.21 -5.84 30.48
C THR A 797 23.89 -4.49 30.23
N ASP A 798 24.96 -4.43 29.46
CA ASP A 798 25.62 -3.17 29.11
C ASP A 798 24.84 -2.43 28.03
N ILE A 799 24.00 -1.47 28.42
CA ILE A 799 23.12 -0.69 27.55
C ILE A 799 23.91 0.04 26.45
N SER A 800 25.17 0.40 26.68
CA SER A 800 25.99 1.04 25.65
C SER A 800 26.28 0.14 24.44
N LYS A 801 26.04 -1.16 24.57
CA LYS A 801 26.17 -2.16 23.50
C LYS A 801 24.85 -2.50 22.79
N TRP A 802 23.72 -1.95 23.25
CA TRP A 802 22.41 -2.17 22.66
C TRP A 802 22.20 -1.27 21.44
N GLY A 803 23.20 -1.22 20.56
CA GLY A 803 23.13 -0.42 19.36
C GLY A 803 22.01 -0.87 18.44
N PHE A 804 21.11 0.05 18.08
CA PHE A 804 20.01 -0.23 17.18
C PHE A 804 20.55 -0.82 15.87
N GLN A 805 20.05 -1.99 15.56
CA GLN A 805 20.23 -2.63 14.26
C GLN A 805 18.82 -2.90 13.75
N PRO A 806 18.44 -2.31 12.63
CA PRO A 806 17.16 -2.63 12.05
C PRO A 806 17.06 -4.13 11.82
N ALA A 807 15.91 -4.71 12.08
CA ALA A 807 15.59 -6.01 11.52
C ALA A 807 15.74 -5.87 10.02
N ARG A 808 16.65 -6.66 9.44
CA ARG A 808 17.00 -6.66 8.04
C ARG A 808 15.85 -6.20 7.15
N ASP A 809 15.97 -5.10 6.48
CA ASP A 809 16.78 -5.23 5.31
C ASP A 809 15.95 -5.35 4.10
N GLN A 810 16.01 -4.36 3.32
CA GLN A 810 15.51 -4.47 1.99
C GLN A 810 16.36 -5.53 1.29
N ASP A 811 15.78 -6.71 1.13
CA ASP A 811 16.39 -7.80 0.39
C ASP A 811 16.02 -7.61 -1.08
N TRP A 812 16.98 -7.16 -1.86
CA TRP A 812 16.88 -7.05 -3.31
C TRP A 812 16.96 -8.43 -3.99
N ASP A 813 16.67 -9.49 -3.27
CA ASP A 813 16.61 -10.80 -3.89
C ASP A 813 15.53 -10.81 -4.96
N SER A 814 15.92 -11.21 -6.15
CA SER A 814 14.97 -11.44 -7.21
C SER A 814 13.91 -12.38 -6.70
N LEU A 815 12.69 -11.93 -6.77
CA LEU A 815 11.59 -12.85 -6.86
C LEU A 815 11.83 -13.61 -8.16
N ASP A 816 12.49 -14.78 -8.10
CA ASP A 816 12.55 -15.71 -9.24
C ASP A 816 11.10 -16.12 -9.55
N PRO A 817 10.42 -15.43 -10.51
CA PRO A 817 8.98 -15.61 -10.69
C PRO A 817 8.64 -17.02 -11.16
N LEU A 818 9.59 -17.65 -11.75
CA LEU A 818 9.41 -18.94 -12.39
C LEU A 818 10.14 -20.04 -11.62
N ALA A 819 10.75 -19.74 -10.45
CA ALA A 819 11.58 -20.68 -9.71
C ALA A 819 12.65 -21.36 -10.60
N VAL A 820 13.18 -20.60 -11.56
CA VAL A 820 14.13 -21.11 -12.56
C VAL A 820 15.55 -21.27 -12.01
N GLY A 821 15.76 -20.88 -10.75
CA GLY A 821 17.04 -21.08 -10.05
C GLY A 821 18.11 -20.05 -10.41
N ILE A 822 17.75 -18.97 -11.09
CA ILE A 822 18.59 -17.78 -11.27
C ILE A 822 18.20 -16.81 -10.15
N THR A 823 18.89 -16.89 -9.05
CA THR A 823 18.82 -15.84 -8.03
C THR A 823 19.76 -14.72 -8.47
N THR A 824 19.20 -13.66 -9.01
CA THR A 824 19.94 -12.40 -9.19
C THR A 824 19.86 -11.67 -7.85
N HIS A 825 20.91 -11.78 -7.06
CA HIS A 825 21.05 -11.03 -5.81
C HIS A 825 21.60 -9.66 -6.14
N CYS A 826 20.78 -8.63 -5.98
CA CYS A 826 21.28 -7.24 -6.02
C CYS A 826 21.86 -6.79 -4.68
N GLY A 827 21.91 -7.66 -3.69
CA GLY A 827 22.42 -7.39 -2.36
C GLY A 827 21.33 -7.04 -1.36
N THR A 828 21.74 -6.66 -0.16
CA THR A 828 20.86 -6.22 0.93
C THR A 828 21.19 -4.80 1.31
N SER A 829 20.19 -3.97 1.56
CA SER A 829 20.34 -2.60 2.05
C SER A 829 19.97 -2.50 3.52
N ALA A 830 20.66 -1.67 4.28
CA ALA A 830 20.39 -1.44 5.70
C ALA A 830 19.27 -0.41 5.96
N SER A 831 18.59 0.05 4.92
CA SER A 831 17.57 1.08 5.01
C SER A 831 16.18 0.47 5.00
N GLN A 832 15.33 0.80 5.96
CA GLN A 832 14.00 0.19 6.11
C GLN A 832 12.84 1.05 5.60
N ASN A 833 13.01 2.36 5.52
CA ASN A 833 11.91 3.28 5.22
C ASN A 833 12.28 4.24 4.10
N ARG A 834 12.98 3.74 3.09
CA ARG A 834 13.31 4.51 1.90
C ARG A 834 12.31 4.34 0.78
N SER A 835 12.39 5.24 -0.16
CA SER A 835 11.60 5.21 -1.39
C SER A 835 12.08 4.15 -2.37
N THR A 836 11.14 3.63 -3.17
CA THR A 836 11.41 2.73 -4.31
C THR A 836 11.76 3.51 -5.57
N PHE A 837 11.38 4.78 -5.61
CA PHE A 837 11.83 5.82 -6.53
C PHE A 837 11.97 7.11 -5.75
N MET A 838 12.97 7.93 -6.03
CA MET A 838 13.11 9.25 -5.45
C MET A 838 13.39 10.27 -6.56
N MET A 839 12.71 11.40 -6.47
CA MET A 839 12.90 12.53 -7.37
C MET A 839 12.96 13.84 -6.58
N ALA A 840 13.99 14.66 -6.83
CA ALA A 840 14.09 16.03 -6.32
C ALA A 840 14.31 17.00 -7.48
N VAL A 841 13.43 17.99 -7.64
CA VAL A 841 13.41 18.93 -8.78
C VAL A 841 13.56 20.36 -8.29
N ASP A 842 14.46 21.10 -8.93
CA ASP A 842 14.52 22.56 -8.92
C ASP A 842 13.74 23.11 -10.14
N ALA A 843 12.62 23.77 -9.86
CA ALA A 843 11.77 24.37 -10.87
C ALA A 843 12.24 25.80 -11.23
N GLY A 844 13.54 25.96 -11.51
CA GLY A 844 14.14 27.20 -12.02
C GLY A 844 13.74 27.53 -13.45
N PRO A 845 14.41 28.52 -14.09
CA PRO A 845 14.14 28.86 -15.49
C PRO A 845 14.26 27.68 -16.47
N THR A 846 15.13 26.74 -16.18
CA THR A 846 15.21 25.39 -16.76
C THR A 846 15.04 24.42 -15.61
N LEU A 847 14.06 23.53 -15.69
CA LEU A 847 13.88 22.53 -14.64
C LEU A 847 15.05 21.55 -14.66
N THR A 848 15.68 21.40 -13.51
CA THR A 848 16.73 20.40 -13.28
C THR A 848 16.30 19.48 -12.13
N GLY A 849 16.83 18.29 -12.09
CA GLY A 849 16.49 17.36 -11.03
C GLY A 849 17.48 16.24 -10.89
N GLN A 850 17.33 15.53 -9.79
CA GLN A 850 18.06 14.33 -9.46
C GLN A 850 17.07 13.25 -9.06
N ASP A 851 17.43 12.00 -9.35
CA ASP A 851 16.56 10.85 -9.05
C ASP A 851 17.39 9.59 -8.79
N GLU A 852 16.70 8.54 -8.33
CA GLU A 852 17.20 7.18 -8.28
C GLU A 852 16.03 6.19 -8.42
N LEU A 853 16.29 5.03 -9.05
CA LEU A 853 15.35 3.92 -9.22
C LEU A 853 16.05 2.61 -8.86
N PRO A 854 16.13 2.23 -7.57
CA PRO A 854 16.69 0.95 -7.19
C PRO A 854 15.73 -0.22 -7.54
N PRO A 855 16.21 -1.43 -7.82
CA PRO A 855 17.62 -1.77 -7.94
C PRO A 855 18.23 -1.35 -9.28
N GLY A 856 17.42 -1.09 -10.33
CA GLY A 856 17.84 -0.66 -11.65
C GLY A 856 16.72 -0.70 -12.69
N GLN A 857 17.01 -0.20 -13.89
CA GLN A 857 16.03 0.02 -14.95
C GLN A 857 15.54 -1.27 -15.61
N SER A 858 16.42 -2.23 -15.87
CA SER A 858 16.13 -3.36 -16.75
C SER A 858 16.07 -4.69 -16.00
N ALA A 859 14.96 -5.39 -16.16
CA ALA A 859 14.74 -6.75 -15.63
C ALA A 859 15.23 -7.87 -16.57
N PHE A 860 15.81 -7.53 -17.71
CA PHE A 860 16.17 -8.49 -18.74
C PHE A 860 17.31 -9.43 -18.32
N ILE A 861 17.08 -10.74 -18.48
CA ILE A 861 18.08 -11.80 -18.35
C ILE A 861 18.20 -12.49 -19.70
N SER A 862 19.41 -12.53 -20.27
CA SER A 862 19.63 -13.15 -21.57
C SER A 862 19.36 -14.66 -21.56
N ALA A 863 19.14 -15.27 -22.71
CA ALA A 863 18.97 -16.72 -22.87
C ALA A 863 20.12 -17.56 -22.29
N ALA A 864 21.30 -16.96 -22.13
CA ALA A 864 22.46 -17.58 -21.47
C ALA A 864 22.44 -17.45 -19.94
N GLY A 865 21.42 -16.81 -19.34
CA GLY A 865 21.29 -16.57 -17.91
C GLY A 865 22.11 -15.38 -17.41
N ALA A 866 22.60 -14.52 -18.28
CA ALA A 866 23.35 -13.31 -17.87
C ALA A 866 22.37 -12.13 -17.69
N PRO A 867 22.34 -11.50 -16.50
CA PRO A 867 21.48 -10.35 -16.25
C PRO A 867 21.96 -9.12 -17.04
N SER A 868 21.01 -8.22 -17.32
CA SER A 868 21.33 -6.89 -17.81
C SER A 868 22.29 -6.16 -16.86
N PRO A 869 23.24 -5.37 -17.35
CA PRO A 869 24.09 -4.53 -16.49
C PRO A 869 23.27 -3.49 -15.71
N HIS A 870 22.02 -3.23 -16.14
CA HIS A 870 21.12 -2.26 -15.52
C HIS A 870 20.06 -2.92 -14.61
N LEU A 871 20.29 -4.15 -14.16
CA LEU A 871 19.40 -4.82 -13.21
C LEU A 871 19.62 -4.33 -11.77
N CYS A 872 20.91 -4.13 -11.37
CA CYS A 872 21.29 -3.81 -10.00
C CYS A 872 22.20 -2.57 -9.88
N ASP A 873 22.38 -1.80 -10.94
CA ASP A 873 23.39 -0.75 -10.99
C ASP A 873 23.04 0.51 -10.20
N GLN A 874 21.79 0.64 -9.71
CA GLN A 874 21.37 1.74 -8.86
C GLN A 874 21.34 1.41 -7.36
N VAL A 875 21.54 0.14 -6.96
CA VAL A 875 21.65 -0.22 -5.53
C VAL A 875 22.76 0.55 -4.82
N GLY A 876 23.92 0.74 -5.50
CA GLY A 876 25.02 1.52 -4.93
C GLY A 876 24.73 3.02 -4.78
N LEU A 877 23.81 3.59 -5.58
CA LEU A 877 23.29 4.94 -5.38
C LEU A 877 22.41 4.97 -4.14
N PHE A 878 21.44 4.06 -4.09
CA PHE A 878 20.51 3.89 -2.98
C PHE A 878 21.26 3.75 -1.64
N ASP A 879 22.18 2.80 -1.51
CA ASP A 879 22.91 2.54 -0.26
C ASP A 879 23.74 3.74 0.22
N SER A 880 24.22 4.55 -0.70
CA SER A 880 25.07 5.70 -0.40
C SER A 880 24.34 7.04 -0.41
N PHE A 881 22.99 7.06 -0.56
CA PHE A 881 22.18 8.27 -0.70
C PHE A 881 22.74 9.21 -1.76
N ARG A 882 23.07 8.67 -2.92
CA ARG A 882 23.55 9.42 -4.10
C ARG A 882 22.53 9.28 -5.21
N TYR A 883 22.39 10.31 -5.97
CA TYR A 883 21.38 10.44 -6.99
C TYR A 883 22.03 10.75 -8.34
N LYS A 884 21.40 10.30 -9.40
CA LYS A 884 21.80 10.63 -10.77
C LYS A 884 21.05 11.88 -11.24
N ASN A 885 21.65 12.62 -12.16
CA ASN A 885 20.96 13.75 -12.78
C ASN A 885 19.88 13.24 -13.74
N MET A 886 18.70 13.80 -13.63
CA MET A 886 17.62 13.59 -14.59
C MET A 886 18.05 14.14 -15.96
N PRO A 887 17.80 13.43 -17.08
CA PRO A 887 17.98 13.96 -18.43
C PRO A 887 17.27 15.31 -18.63
N PRO A 888 17.76 16.21 -19.47
CA PRO A 888 17.02 17.42 -19.84
C PRO A 888 15.67 17.07 -20.50
N THR A 889 14.62 17.81 -20.17
CA THR A 889 13.32 17.76 -20.84
C THR A 889 13.24 18.79 -21.92
#